data_7eb5ff45949f650d77bfcfe76d812481
#
_entry.id   7eb5ff45949f650d77bfcfe76d812481
#
_cell.length_a   1.000
_cell.length_b   1.000
_cell.length_c   1.000
_cell.angle_alpha   90.00
_cell.angle_beta   90.00
_cell.angle_gamma   90.00
#
_symmetry.space_group_name_H-M   'P 1'
#
loop_
_entity.id
_entity.type
_entity.pdbx_description
1 polymer ?
#
loop_
_entity_poly.entity_id
_entity_poly.type
_entity_poly.pdbx_seq_one_letter_code
_entity_poly.pdbx_strand_id
1 'polypeptide(L)'
;MGMDAEVFVSYSSQDRDRVIPVVEYLRSSGISVWVDEGNIHAADLWSEQIVQAIARCQVMVVMLSGNSTDSHNVVKEAMLASEQKKALLPVYLESAEIPARLQYQLAGIQHLELYGQGEEQVLSDLVTGLKKRGVLGGGDEVVAKRSMSIKRHEKPKSTAVSAQPSGSLAKPIAWVLALCVLILLGLLLSKTPPAHTMDSAEVKQISGVGRIHLKISIPEEYPMAKPTDMPFGVAWRMLAISPNGKHLAYVCMHEKERHLCLRSLSDNTFQLLKGSNGAVLPFFSPAGNWVGFLTEKKVKKIEISSGLLAEVCDAKNPYAGATWGSEGLIYFGNSEGSNFLKVNENGGEPETVSKKILNAFSPSAFLNGQGVVFDSPGINVKRAPFSVYHIPSNEDEPKKLLEGRMPIWFGEKHLITLEDNQLRLTEFNIVTFKPQGKTETILNLKIRNDKEFAQYSISQNNILAFIEGDSKPELNLSLLDPEKNESILLSERRQQYGQFSISPNGQKLAVEIVNNQTYSINIFDIKRGQFSSFSNSKHNYAPFWGSDEKKLYYTSNRKDPSEFGLYVYDFDRQKEEEIILEGEPMGELHVSSVSRDGNMILCFGQQKGMGMSDLYYVNLSERKKYQLTENRLQEWGGVFSADEKWLAYTSEKDMEGSFAIYLNRFPEMNQETRISAGGGEEPKWLPDGSGVYYRNGSKWMKVSLKLEGEPEIGEPELFFEGDYVNVWGPSHDIFPDGRILLLKGEEWVPPTEIDVIINALDVAP
;
A
#
# COMPACT_ATOMS: atom_id res chain seq x y z
N MET A 1 7.39 -30.77 29.76
CA MET A 1 7.11 -32.20 29.46
C MET A 1 7.30 -32.41 27.97
N GLY A 2 7.98 -33.46 27.62
CA GLY A 2 8.70 -33.89 26.43
C GLY A 2 8.29 -33.38 25.05
N MET A 3 9.24 -32.76 24.37
CA MET A 3 9.15 -32.37 22.96
C MET A 3 9.27 -33.56 21.96
N ASP A 4 9.19 -34.79 22.39
CA ASP A 4 9.33 -35.99 21.55
C ASP A 4 8.10 -36.87 21.61
N ALA A 5 6.94 -36.25 21.30
CA ALA A 5 5.68 -36.99 21.24
C ALA A 5 5.54 -37.71 19.88
N GLU A 6 5.16 -38.99 19.92
CA GLU A 6 4.96 -39.79 18.70
C GLU A 6 3.71 -39.45 17.95
N VAL A 7 2.69 -38.91 18.63
CA VAL A 7 1.38 -38.54 18.09
C VAL A 7 1.08 -37.09 18.36
N PHE A 8 0.67 -36.34 17.32
CA PHE A 8 0.13 -35.00 17.40
C PHE A 8 -1.41 -35.07 17.27
N VAL A 9 -2.14 -34.45 18.19
CA VAL A 9 -3.62 -34.39 18.11
C VAL A 9 -4.06 -32.98 17.76
N SER A 10 -4.59 -32.80 16.54
CA SER A 10 -5.16 -31.56 16.03
C SER A 10 -6.68 -31.54 16.26
N TYR A 11 -7.19 -30.45 16.85
CA TYR A 11 -8.63 -30.30 17.15
C TYR A 11 -9.04 -28.83 17.29
N SER A 12 -10.33 -28.54 17.20
CA SER A 12 -10.87 -27.21 17.52
C SER A 12 -10.96 -27.03 19.04
N SER A 13 -10.50 -25.90 19.57
CA SER A 13 -10.59 -25.56 21.00
C SER A 13 -12.00 -25.67 21.57
N GLN A 14 -13.02 -25.54 20.74
CA GLN A 14 -14.43 -25.74 21.09
C GLN A 14 -14.77 -27.21 21.38
N ASP A 15 -13.99 -28.17 20.91
CA ASP A 15 -14.18 -29.60 21.11
C ASP A 15 -13.32 -30.17 22.25
N ARG A 16 -12.64 -29.31 23.01
CA ARG A 16 -11.70 -29.68 24.06
C ARG A 16 -12.26 -30.75 25.03
N ASP A 17 -13.45 -30.55 25.54
CA ASP A 17 -14.08 -31.46 26.52
C ASP A 17 -14.32 -32.86 25.94
N ARG A 18 -14.39 -33.00 24.63
CA ARG A 18 -14.57 -34.27 23.89
C ARG A 18 -13.25 -34.91 23.52
N VAL A 19 -12.19 -34.10 23.30
CA VAL A 19 -10.88 -34.55 22.84
C VAL A 19 -9.95 -34.95 23.99
N ILE A 20 -9.96 -34.23 25.10
CA ILE A 20 -9.05 -34.54 26.25
C ILE A 20 -9.27 -35.98 26.79
N PRO A 21 -10.47 -36.54 26.96
CA PRO A 21 -10.63 -37.94 27.34
C PRO A 21 -9.97 -38.93 26.35
N VAL A 22 -10.01 -38.65 25.05
CA VAL A 22 -9.34 -39.47 24.02
C VAL A 22 -7.83 -39.42 24.18
N VAL A 23 -7.28 -38.22 24.42
CA VAL A 23 -5.84 -38.02 24.67
C VAL A 23 -5.39 -38.75 25.93
N GLU A 24 -6.18 -38.69 27.00
CA GLU A 24 -5.88 -39.42 28.25
C GLU A 24 -5.92 -40.94 28.04
N TYR A 25 -6.85 -41.46 27.26
CA TYR A 25 -6.89 -42.86 26.88
C TYR A 25 -5.65 -43.30 26.10
N LEU A 26 -5.22 -42.51 25.12
CA LEU A 26 -4.00 -42.77 24.34
C LEU A 26 -2.75 -42.79 25.28
N ARG A 27 -2.65 -41.78 26.15
CA ARG A 27 -1.56 -41.69 27.13
C ARG A 27 -1.54 -42.87 28.11
N SER A 28 -2.74 -43.30 28.57
CA SER A 28 -2.86 -44.47 29.44
C SER A 28 -2.51 -45.79 28.72
N SER A 29 -2.64 -45.82 27.40
CA SER A 29 -2.25 -46.92 26.51
C SER A 29 -0.74 -46.89 26.17
N GLY A 30 0.06 -46.04 26.81
CA GLY A 30 1.48 -45.91 26.63
C GLY A 30 1.93 -45.09 25.44
N ILE A 31 1.01 -44.38 24.75
CA ILE A 31 1.31 -43.55 23.57
C ILE A 31 1.68 -42.14 24.02
N SER A 32 2.83 -41.64 23.57
CA SER A 32 3.25 -40.26 23.79
C SER A 32 2.50 -39.30 22.87
N VAL A 33 1.64 -38.44 23.47
CA VAL A 33 0.72 -37.54 22.72
C VAL A 33 1.04 -36.10 23.04
N TRP A 34 1.25 -35.32 21.99
CA TRP A 34 1.25 -33.86 22.03
C TRP A 34 -0.14 -33.33 21.69
N VAL A 35 -0.65 -32.43 22.49
CA VAL A 35 -1.92 -31.72 22.28
C VAL A 35 -1.82 -30.33 22.90
N ASP A 36 -2.47 -29.35 22.28
CA ASP A 36 -2.56 -28.01 22.86
C ASP A 36 -3.51 -28.02 24.08
N GLU A 37 -2.94 -27.89 25.28
CA GLU A 37 -3.68 -27.84 26.54
C GLU A 37 -4.07 -26.41 26.95
N GLY A 38 -3.78 -25.38 26.11
CA GLY A 38 -4.20 -23.99 26.35
C GLY A 38 -3.49 -23.26 27.49
N ASN A 39 -2.38 -23.80 28.02
CA ASN A 39 -1.64 -23.25 29.16
C ASN A 39 -0.40 -22.41 28.78
N ILE A 40 -0.24 -22.02 27.50
CA ILE A 40 0.92 -21.28 27.01
C ILE A 40 0.53 -19.81 26.86
N HIS A 41 1.09 -18.94 27.71
CA HIS A 41 0.76 -17.52 27.83
C HIS A 41 1.56 -16.59 26.89
N ALA A 42 2.30 -17.08 25.88
CA ALA A 42 3.04 -16.26 24.94
C ALA A 42 2.76 -16.72 23.50
N ALA A 43 2.04 -15.90 22.73
CA ALA A 43 1.58 -16.22 21.37
C ALA A 43 2.72 -16.56 20.38
N ASP A 44 3.92 -16.04 20.59
CA ASP A 44 5.07 -16.22 19.70
C ASP A 44 5.80 -17.56 19.87
N LEU A 45 5.77 -18.13 21.07
CA LEU A 45 6.31 -19.47 21.35
C LEU A 45 5.35 -20.60 20.92
N TRP A 46 4.08 -20.27 20.76
CA TRP A 46 3.01 -21.24 20.50
C TRP A 46 3.08 -21.81 19.08
N SER A 47 3.21 -20.95 18.06
CA SER A 47 3.29 -21.40 16.65
C SER A 47 4.56 -22.18 16.36
N GLU A 48 5.69 -21.81 16.96
CA GLU A 48 6.95 -22.54 16.80
C GLU A 48 6.89 -23.93 17.46
N GLN A 49 6.27 -24.05 18.63
CA GLN A 49 6.07 -25.32 19.31
C GLN A 49 5.16 -26.28 18.54
N ILE A 50 4.07 -25.81 17.93
CA ILE A 50 3.21 -26.60 17.06
C ILE A 50 3.99 -27.12 15.85
N VAL A 51 4.72 -26.24 15.15
CA VAL A 51 5.51 -26.63 13.97
C VAL A 51 6.56 -27.68 14.35
N GLN A 52 7.25 -27.51 15.48
CA GLN A 52 8.23 -28.49 15.98
C GLN A 52 7.57 -29.80 16.41
N ALA A 53 6.41 -29.76 17.06
CA ALA A 53 5.68 -30.96 17.46
C ALA A 53 5.20 -31.76 16.25
N ILE A 54 4.67 -31.10 15.21
CA ILE A 54 4.29 -31.74 13.95
C ILE A 54 5.52 -32.30 13.25
N ALA A 55 6.64 -31.57 13.21
CA ALA A 55 7.87 -32.06 12.58
C ALA A 55 8.42 -33.33 13.25
N ARG A 56 8.23 -33.52 14.56
CA ARG A 56 8.73 -34.65 15.32
C ARG A 56 7.76 -35.80 15.43
N CYS A 57 6.44 -35.59 15.32
CA CYS A 57 5.48 -36.66 15.42
C CYS A 57 5.61 -37.65 14.24
N GLN A 58 5.18 -38.89 14.47
CA GLN A 58 5.07 -39.93 13.44
C GLN A 58 3.70 -39.91 12.80
N VAL A 59 2.64 -39.68 13.59
CA VAL A 59 1.27 -39.67 13.15
C VAL A 59 0.55 -38.43 13.68
N MET A 60 -0.21 -37.77 12.83
CA MET A 60 -1.16 -36.75 13.25
C MET A 60 -2.57 -37.32 13.27
N VAL A 61 -3.23 -37.25 14.42
CA VAL A 61 -4.66 -37.52 14.59
C VAL A 61 -5.41 -36.23 14.38
N VAL A 62 -6.33 -36.20 13.42
CA VAL A 62 -7.17 -35.04 13.14
C VAL A 62 -8.59 -35.30 13.66
N MET A 63 -8.97 -34.59 14.72
CA MET A 63 -10.30 -34.73 15.35
C MET A 63 -11.32 -33.89 14.59
N LEU A 64 -12.26 -34.56 13.93
CA LEU A 64 -13.22 -33.92 13.01
C LEU A 64 -14.60 -33.73 13.65
N SER A 65 -15.10 -32.48 13.57
CA SER A 65 -16.42 -32.04 14.02
C SER A 65 -16.86 -30.87 13.14
N GLY A 66 -18.07 -30.35 13.29
CA GLY A 66 -18.47 -29.08 12.67
C GLY A 66 -17.53 -27.94 13.06
N ASN A 67 -17.08 -27.88 14.32
CA ASN A 67 -16.16 -26.86 14.80
C ASN A 67 -14.75 -26.97 14.19
N SER A 68 -14.24 -28.20 14.05
CA SER A 68 -12.88 -28.43 13.54
C SER A 68 -12.79 -28.23 12.04
N THR A 69 -13.85 -28.58 11.29
CA THR A 69 -13.90 -28.36 9.83
C THR A 69 -13.93 -26.86 9.48
N ASP A 70 -14.47 -26.01 10.35
CA ASP A 70 -14.43 -24.56 10.22
C ASP A 70 -13.17 -23.92 10.81
N SER A 71 -12.41 -24.66 11.61
CA SER A 71 -11.20 -24.15 12.26
C SER A 71 -10.03 -24.00 11.29
N HIS A 72 -9.59 -22.75 11.12
CA HIS A 72 -8.45 -22.43 10.26
C HIS A 72 -7.14 -23.08 10.74
N ASN A 73 -6.97 -23.26 12.06
CA ASN A 73 -5.78 -23.87 12.65
C ASN A 73 -5.71 -25.37 12.37
N VAL A 74 -6.83 -26.10 12.54
CA VAL A 74 -6.88 -27.53 12.23
C VAL A 74 -6.56 -27.80 10.75
N VAL A 75 -7.04 -26.93 9.85
CA VAL A 75 -6.72 -27.03 8.42
C VAL A 75 -5.24 -26.81 8.17
N LYS A 76 -4.63 -25.77 8.76
CA LYS A 76 -3.19 -25.47 8.62
C LYS A 76 -2.31 -26.59 9.15
N GLU A 77 -2.66 -27.14 10.32
CA GLU A 77 -1.91 -28.22 10.95
C GLU A 77 -1.97 -29.51 10.12
N ALA A 78 -3.14 -29.85 9.58
CA ALA A 78 -3.31 -30.99 8.68
C ALA A 78 -2.55 -30.84 7.36
N MET A 79 -2.52 -29.60 6.80
CA MET A 79 -1.72 -29.29 5.62
C MET A 79 -0.23 -29.43 5.90
N LEU A 80 0.25 -28.84 6.98
CA LEU A 80 1.66 -28.90 7.37
C LEU A 80 2.14 -30.35 7.61
N ALA A 81 1.32 -31.16 8.27
CA ALA A 81 1.62 -32.58 8.47
C ALA A 81 1.68 -33.34 7.14
N SER A 82 0.76 -33.05 6.23
CA SER A 82 0.73 -33.64 4.87
C SER A 82 1.99 -33.28 4.08
N GLU A 83 2.41 -32.00 4.08
CA GLU A 83 3.64 -31.53 3.43
C GLU A 83 4.89 -32.20 3.99
N GLN A 84 4.94 -32.43 5.30
CA GLN A 84 6.02 -33.14 5.97
C GLN A 84 5.91 -34.67 5.83
N LYS A 85 4.98 -35.15 5.00
CA LYS A 85 4.74 -36.60 4.75
C LYS A 85 4.43 -37.39 6.00
N LYS A 86 3.77 -36.77 6.99
CA LYS A 86 3.30 -37.44 8.19
C LYS A 86 2.05 -38.27 7.88
N ALA A 87 1.91 -39.39 8.58
CA ALA A 87 0.69 -40.17 8.46
C ALA A 87 -0.48 -39.43 9.12
N LEU A 88 -1.54 -39.18 8.38
CA LEU A 88 -2.79 -38.60 8.92
C LEU A 88 -3.75 -39.70 9.33
N LEU A 89 -4.46 -39.51 10.45
CA LEU A 89 -5.51 -40.39 10.92
C LEU A 89 -6.75 -39.57 11.31
N PRO A 90 -7.75 -39.44 10.43
CA PRO A 90 -8.98 -38.71 10.72
C PRO A 90 -9.85 -39.49 11.73
N VAL A 91 -10.34 -38.79 12.74
CA VAL A 91 -11.22 -39.34 13.77
C VAL A 91 -12.44 -38.41 13.93
N TYR A 92 -13.62 -38.88 13.56
CA TYR A 92 -14.84 -38.11 13.62
C TYR A 92 -15.42 -38.12 15.02
N LEU A 93 -15.61 -36.97 15.60
CA LEU A 93 -16.35 -36.75 16.85
C LEU A 93 -17.87 -36.73 16.62
N GLU A 94 -18.30 -36.36 15.41
CA GLU A 94 -19.68 -36.31 14.93
C GLU A 94 -19.68 -36.37 13.40
N SER A 95 -20.86 -36.57 12.81
CA SER A 95 -21.01 -36.48 11.35
C SER A 95 -20.77 -35.03 10.92
N ALA A 96 -19.71 -34.78 10.16
CA ALA A 96 -19.32 -33.46 9.65
C ALA A 96 -18.96 -33.55 8.17
N GLU A 97 -19.38 -32.55 7.40
CA GLU A 97 -18.93 -32.41 6.00
C GLU A 97 -17.49 -31.91 5.97
N ILE A 98 -16.65 -32.60 5.22
CA ILE A 98 -15.25 -32.20 5.02
C ILE A 98 -15.19 -31.09 3.99
N PRO A 99 -14.74 -29.87 4.33
CA PRO A 99 -14.58 -28.79 3.37
C PRO A 99 -13.52 -29.12 2.31
N ALA A 100 -13.67 -28.58 1.10
CA ALA A 100 -12.78 -28.87 -0.03
C ALA A 100 -11.28 -28.70 0.31
N ARG A 101 -10.95 -27.75 1.20
CA ARG A 101 -9.58 -27.49 1.68
C ARG A 101 -8.95 -28.63 2.49
N LEU A 102 -9.77 -29.51 3.13
CA LEU A 102 -9.31 -30.71 3.85
C LEU A 102 -9.52 -32.00 3.03
N GLN A 103 -10.42 -32.01 2.05
CA GLN A 103 -10.74 -33.18 1.23
C GLN A 103 -9.48 -33.74 0.55
N TYR A 104 -8.61 -32.88 0.05
CA TYR A 104 -7.38 -33.29 -0.65
C TYR A 104 -6.41 -34.03 0.28
N GLN A 105 -6.21 -33.52 1.51
CA GLN A 105 -5.32 -34.14 2.50
C GLN A 105 -5.86 -35.44 3.08
N LEU A 106 -7.18 -35.57 3.16
CA LEU A 106 -7.85 -36.71 3.79
C LEU A 106 -8.39 -37.73 2.75
N ALA A 107 -8.28 -37.42 1.45
CA ALA A 107 -8.78 -38.30 0.39
C ALA A 107 -8.09 -39.67 0.40
N GLY A 108 -8.89 -40.73 0.46
CA GLY A 108 -8.39 -42.10 0.45
C GLY A 108 -7.79 -42.60 1.79
N ILE A 109 -7.86 -41.79 2.85
CA ILE A 109 -7.39 -42.19 4.18
C ILE A 109 -8.54 -42.82 4.97
N GLN A 110 -8.31 -44.00 5.53
CA GLN A 110 -9.28 -44.65 6.42
C GLN A 110 -9.46 -43.79 7.69
N HIS A 111 -10.71 -43.58 8.09
CA HIS A 111 -11.10 -42.82 9.26
C HIS A 111 -11.76 -43.69 10.33
N LEU A 112 -11.87 -43.15 11.52
CA LEU A 112 -12.57 -43.73 12.65
C LEU A 112 -13.73 -42.80 13.06
N GLU A 113 -14.86 -43.36 13.55
CA GLU A 113 -16.01 -42.62 13.98
C GLU A 113 -16.27 -42.84 15.47
N LEU A 114 -16.05 -41.81 16.31
CA LEU A 114 -16.22 -41.85 17.76
C LEU A 114 -17.68 -41.53 18.19
N TYR A 115 -18.55 -41.26 17.24
CA TYR A 115 -19.98 -41.05 17.53
C TYR A 115 -20.77 -42.32 17.18
N GLY A 116 -21.60 -42.78 18.08
CA GLY A 116 -22.40 -43.97 17.84
C GLY A 116 -22.31 -45.03 18.97
N GLN A 117 -22.64 -46.27 18.68
CA GLN A 117 -22.51 -47.37 19.63
C GLN A 117 -21.10 -48.02 19.47
N GLY A 118 -20.35 -48.20 20.57
CA GLY A 118 -19.07 -48.92 20.57
C GLY A 118 -17.84 -48.05 20.77
N GLU A 119 -17.94 -46.95 21.53
CA GLU A 119 -16.85 -45.98 21.76
C GLU A 119 -15.56 -46.64 22.30
N GLU A 120 -15.65 -47.62 23.24
CA GLU A 120 -14.48 -48.35 23.74
C GLU A 120 -13.77 -49.16 22.63
N GLN A 121 -14.53 -49.72 21.67
CA GLN A 121 -13.96 -50.45 20.55
C GLN A 121 -13.24 -49.51 19.62
N VAL A 122 -13.79 -48.35 19.32
CA VAL A 122 -13.16 -47.34 18.41
C VAL A 122 -11.88 -46.79 19.02
N LEU A 123 -11.85 -46.56 20.35
CA LEU A 123 -10.64 -46.16 21.04
C LEU A 123 -9.55 -47.24 21.00
N SER A 124 -9.94 -48.51 21.13
CA SER A 124 -9.01 -49.64 20.93
C SER A 124 -8.52 -49.76 19.50
N ASP A 125 -9.40 -49.51 18.52
CA ASP A 125 -9.05 -49.48 17.10
C ASP A 125 -8.14 -48.31 16.75
N LEU A 126 -8.30 -47.15 17.43
CA LEU A 126 -7.42 -46.00 17.30
C LEU A 126 -5.99 -46.34 17.77
N VAL A 127 -5.85 -46.96 18.96
CA VAL A 127 -4.54 -47.44 19.47
C VAL A 127 -3.90 -48.44 18.50
N THR A 128 -4.71 -49.40 18.01
CA THR A 128 -4.22 -50.42 17.04
C THR A 128 -3.81 -49.76 15.71
N GLY A 129 -4.57 -48.78 15.25
CA GLY A 129 -4.29 -48.01 14.04
C GLY A 129 -2.99 -47.17 14.14
N LEU A 130 -2.71 -46.62 15.31
CA LEU A 130 -1.47 -45.89 15.61
C LEU A 130 -0.27 -46.83 15.66
N LYS A 131 -0.39 -47.96 16.34
CA LYS A 131 0.69 -49.00 16.43
C LYS A 131 1.04 -49.55 15.02
N LYS A 132 0.06 -49.79 14.15
CA LYS A 132 0.29 -50.16 12.75
C LYS A 132 1.05 -49.14 11.92
N ARG A 133 1.02 -47.88 12.33
CA ARG A 133 1.73 -46.77 11.69
C ARG A 133 3.09 -46.44 12.31
N GLY A 134 3.59 -47.34 13.17
CA GLY A 134 4.95 -47.27 13.76
C GLY A 134 5.04 -46.57 15.11
N VAL A 135 3.93 -46.18 15.72
CA VAL A 135 3.93 -45.63 17.08
C VAL A 135 4.25 -46.73 18.06
N LEU A 136 5.39 -46.64 18.77
CA LEU A 136 5.97 -47.75 19.54
C LEU A 136 5.50 -47.78 21.00
N GLY A 137 4.62 -46.96 21.48
CA GLY A 137 4.12 -46.94 22.87
C GLY A 137 4.99 -47.72 23.87
N GLY A 138 5.67 -47.05 24.78
CA GLY A 138 6.59 -47.69 25.74
C GLY A 138 5.88 -48.42 26.86
N GLY A 139 6.01 -49.78 26.93
CA GLY A 139 5.77 -50.56 28.15
C GLY A 139 4.56 -51.50 28.12
N ASP A 140 4.81 -52.74 28.60
CA ASP A 140 3.88 -53.85 28.71
C ASP A 140 2.61 -53.58 29.54
N GLU A 141 1.54 -54.22 29.11
CA GLU A 141 0.25 -54.48 29.78
C GLU A 141 0.08 -54.05 31.23
N VAL A 142 -0.70 -53.00 31.46
CA VAL A 142 -1.59 -52.92 32.63
C VAL A 142 -2.99 -52.48 32.16
N VAL A 143 -3.83 -53.45 31.95
CA VAL A 143 -5.27 -53.24 31.73
C VAL A 143 -5.90 -52.80 33.05
N ALA A 144 -6.06 -51.50 33.26
CA ALA A 144 -6.89 -50.97 34.34
C ALA A 144 -8.26 -50.60 33.78
N LYS A 145 -9.23 -51.46 34.04
CA LYS A 145 -10.67 -51.15 33.90
C LYS A 145 -11.04 -49.95 34.78
N ARG A 146 -11.12 -48.78 34.18
CA ARG A 146 -11.91 -47.66 34.71
C ARG A 146 -12.87 -47.20 33.63
N SER A 147 -14.15 -47.54 33.84
CA SER A 147 -15.26 -46.99 33.07
C SER A 147 -15.29 -45.47 33.25
N MET A 148 -14.89 -44.71 32.26
CA MET A 148 -15.13 -43.26 32.18
C MET A 148 -16.47 -43.03 31.49
N SER A 149 -17.46 -42.58 32.21
CA SER A 149 -18.70 -42.09 31.64
C SER A 149 -18.49 -40.68 31.08
N ILE A 150 -18.45 -40.59 29.77
CA ILE A 150 -18.50 -39.28 29.07
C ILE A 150 -19.92 -38.75 29.21
N LYS A 151 -20.08 -37.59 29.84
CA LYS A 151 -21.41 -36.94 29.98
C LYS A 151 -21.94 -36.59 28.58
N ARG A 152 -22.98 -37.30 28.16
CA ARG A 152 -23.79 -36.97 27.00
C ARG A 152 -24.54 -35.66 27.28
N HIS A 153 -24.32 -34.64 26.48
CA HIS A 153 -25.25 -33.53 26.36
C HIS A 153 -26.44 -33.97 25.50
N GLU A 154 -27.57 -34.25 26.19
CA GLU A 154 -28.85 -34.49 25.52
C GLU A 154 -29.34 -33.18 24.87
N LYS A 155 -29.65 -33.27 23.56
CA LYS A 155 -30.40 -32.23 22.83
C LYS A 155 -31.81 -32.13 23.42
N PRO A 156 -32.40 -30.94 23.55
CA PRO A 156 -33.78 -30.79 23.99
C PRO A 156 -34.73 -31.46 22.97
N LYS A 157 -35.59 -32.33 23.46
CA LYS A 157 -36.67 -33.01 22.72
C LYS A 157 -37.65 -31.97 22.17
N SER A 158 -37.78 -31.89 20.85
CA SER A 158 -38.94 -31.26 20.24
C SER A 158 -40.13 -32.18 20.36
N THR A 159 -41.15 -31.72 21.00
CA THR A 159 -42.47 -32.39 21.11
C THR A 159 -43.13 -32.52 19.75
N ALA A 160 -43.19 -33.75 19.21
CA ALA A 160 -43.97 -34.09 18.05
C ALA A 160 -45.44 -34.28 18.48
N VAL A 161 -46.29 -33.43 17.95
CA VAL A 161 -47.76 -33.63 18.03
C VAL A 161 -48.14 -34.64 16.97
N SER A 162 -48.67 -35.79 17.41
CA SER A 162 -49.23 -36.83 16.59
C SER A 162 -50.57 -36.37 15.99
N ALA A 163 -50.69 -36.35 14.67
CA ALA A 163 -51.97 -36.35 13.97
C ALA A 163 -52.09 -37.63 13.13
N GLN A 164 -53.08 -38.45 13.45
CA GLN A 164 -53.46 -39.64 12.69
C GLN A 164 -54.03 -39.26 11.30
N PRO A 165 -53.91 -40.13 10.32
CA PRO A 165 -54.41 -39.87 8.99
C PRO A 165 -55.84 -40.33 8.80
N SER A 166 -56.72 -39.44 8.32
CA SER A 166 -57.97 -39.83 7.69
C SER A 166 -57.78 -39.94 6.17
N GLY A 167 -58.13 -41.10 5.67
CA GLY A 167 -57.99 -41.40 4.25
C GLY A 167 -59.03 -40.72 3.39
N SER A 168 -58.69 -40.52 2.12
CA SER A 168 -59.54 -40.89 0.95
C SER A 168 -58.93 -40.48 -0.37
N LEU A 169 -58.84 -41.44 -1.28
CA LEU A 169 -59.08 -41.37 -2.72
C LEU A 169 -58.63 -40.09 -3.49
N ALA A 170 -57.38 -40.05 -3.93
CA ALA A 170 -56.99 -39.31 -5.13
C ALA A 170 -55.69 -39.82 -5.73
N LYS A 171 -55.70 -41.04 -6.26
CA LYS A 171 -54.65 -41.56 -7.18
C LYS A 171 -55.38 -42.14 -8.35
N PRO A 172 -55.53 -41.41 -9.47
CA PRO A 172 -54.60 -41.52 -10.60
C PRO A 172 -54.35 -40.23 -11.43
N ILE A 173 -54.82 -39.06 -10.99
CA ILE A 173 -54.72 -37.82 -11.82
C ILE A 173 -53.30 -37.23 -11.77
N ALA A 174 -52.56 -37.45 -10.69
CA ALA A 174 -51.23 -36.89 -10.48
C ALA A 174 -50.18 -37.45 -11.50
N TRP A 175 -50.29 -38.68 -11.94
CA TRP A 175 -49.37 -39.29 -12.88
C TRP A 175 -49.55 -38.83 -14.33
N VAL A 176 -50.79 -38.46 -14.73
CA VAL A 176 -51.08 -37.94 -16.09
C VAL A 176 -50.58 -36.48 -16.19
N LEU A 177 -50.76 -35.69 -15.14
CA LEU A 177 -50.22 -34.32 -15.12
C LEU A 177 -48.69 -34.29 -15.08
N ALA A 178 -48.03 -35.18 -14.33
CA ALA A 178 -46.59 -35.29 -14.30
C ALA A 178 -46.01 -35.70 -15.67
N LEU A 179 -46.70 -36.60 -16.38
CA LEU A 179 -46.26 -37.01 -17.73
C LEU A 179 -46.47 -35.92 -18.76
N CYS A 180 -47.56 -35.15 -18.68
CA CYS A 180 -47.80 -33.98 -19.54
C CYS A 180 -46.80 -32.85 -19.32
N VAL A 181 -46.39 -32.58 -18.06
CA VAL A 181 -45.37 -31.60 -17.75
C VAL A 181 -43.99 -32.03 -18.26
N LEU A 182 -43.65 -33.32 -18.17
CA LEU A 182 -42.39 -33.86 -18.73
C LEU A 182 -42.36 -33.78 -20.25
N ILE A 183 -43.49 -34.05 -20.92
CA ILE A 183 -43.57 -33.95 -22.41
C ILE A 183 -43.56 -32.50 -22.86
N LEU A 184 -44.17 -31.54 -22.13
CA LEU A 184 -44.10 -30.14 -22.42
C LEU A 184 -42.70 -29.55 -22.15
N LEU A 185 -42.02 -30.01 -21.11
CA LEU A 185 -40.62 -29.67 -20.83
C LEU A 185 -39.67 -30.20 -21.92
N GLY A 186 -39.93 -31.44 -22.39
CA GLY A 186 -39.19 -32.02 -23.51
C GLY A 186 -39.37 -31.29 -24.85
N LEU A 187 -40.58 -30.76 -25.10
CA LEU A 187 -40.88 -29.98 -26.33
C LEU A 187 -40.37 -28.53 -26.26
N LEU A 188 -40.26 -27.97 -25.06
CA LEU A 188 -39.64 -26.63 -24.85
C LEU A 188 -38.12 -26.67 -24.96
N LEU A 189 -37.48 -27.79 -24.61
CA LEU A 189 -36.05 -27.98 -24.70
C LEU A 189 -35.56 -28.31 -26.11
N SER A 190 -36.48 -28.66 -27.05
CA SER A 190 -36.13 -29.05 -28.43
C SER A 190 -36.12 -27.90 -29.46
N LYS A 191 -36.35 -26.63 -29.02
CA LYS A 191 -36.41 -25.45 -29.92
C LYS A 191 -35.37 -24.36 -29.65
N THR A 192 -34.34 -24.64 -28.87
CA THR A 192 -33.20 -23.74 -28.78
C THR A 192 -32.06 -24.23 -29.64
N PRO A 193 -31.44 -23.38 -30.50
CA PRO A 193 -30.23 -23.76 -31.20
C PRO A 193 -29.13 -24.03 -30.15
N PRO A 194 -28.15 -24.90 -30.45
CA PRO A 194 -27.16 -25.27 -29.47
C PRO A 194 -26.35 -24.06 -29.08
N ALA A 195 -26.62 -23.55 -27.88
CA ALA A 195 -25.65 -22.72 -27.20
C ALA A 195 -24.43 -23.62 -26.93
N HIS A 196 -23.29 -23.19 -27.44
CA HIS A 196 -22.02 -23.77 -27.04
C HIS A 196 -21.90 -23.58 -25.52
N THR A 197 -22.33 -24.59 -24.77
CA THR A 197 -21.94 -24.75 -23.37
C THR A 197 -20.44 -25.02 -23.39
N MET A 198 -19.64 -23.97 -23.15
CA MET A 198 -18.32 -24.19 -22.58
C MET A 198 -18.55 -24.84 -21.21
N ASP A 199 -18.22 -26.09 -21.11
CA ASP A 199 -18.08 -26.80 -19.85
C ASP A 199 -17.30 -25.92 -18.88
N SER A 200 -17.79 -25.85 -17.65
CA SER A 200 -17.04 -25.36 -16.51
C SER A 200 -15.78 -26.21 -16.36
N ALA A 201 -14.74 -25.87 -17.12
CA ALA A 201 -13.44 -26.47 -16.98
C ALA A 201 -12.92 -26.16 -15.59
N GLU A 202 -12.84 -27.18 -14.75
CA GLU A 202 -11.87 -27.23 -13.67
C GLU A 202 -10.57 -26.61 -14.20
N VAL A 203 -10.11 -25.53 -13.55
CA VAL A 203 -8.77 -24.99 -13.80
C VAL A 203 -7.77 -26.00 -13.22
N LYS A 204 -7.55 -27.08 -13.96
CA LYS A 204 -6.34 -27.86 -13.80
C LYS A 204 -5.19 -26.93 -14.12
N GLN A 205 -4.25 -26.81 -13.20
CA GLN A 205 -2.92 -26.25 -13.50
C GLN A 205 -2.40 -26.88 -14.79
N ILE A 206 -2.46 -26.11 -15.87
CA ILE A 206 -1.84 -26.49 -17.13
C ILE A 206 -0.41 -25.95 -17.05
N SER A 207 0.48 -26.76 -16.51
CA SER A 207 1.93 -26.57 -16.70
C SER A 207 2.19 -26.68 -18.22
N GLY A 208 2.39 -25.54 -18.89
CA GLY A 208 2.65 -25.46 -20.32
C GLY A 208 1.86 -24.42 -21.10
N VAL A 209 0.96 -23.67 -20.49
CA VAL A 209 0.31 -22.52 -21.15
C VAL A 209 1.23 -21.31 -21.02
N GLY A 210 1.68 -20.79 -22.16
CA GLY A 210 2.46 -19.56 -22.22
C GLY A 210 1.71 -18.36 -21.62
N ARG A 211 2.38 -17.24 -21.48
CA ARG A 211 1.80 -15.97 -21.02
C ARG A 211 0.63 -15.57 -21.91
N ILE A 212 -0.48 -15.17 -21.28
CA ILE A 212 -1.67 -14.66 -21.98
C ILE A 212 -1.83 -13.21 -21.61
N HIS A 213 -1.78 -12.32 -22.60
CA HIS A 213 -2.01 -10.89 -22.44
C HIS A 213 -3.43 -10.55 -22.88
N LEU A 214 -4.20 -9.94 -22.00
CA LEU A 214 -5.59 -9.53 -22.19
C LEU A 214 -5.72 -8.03 -21.90
N LYS A 215 -6.69 -7.37 -22.53
CA LYS A 215 -7.09 -6.01 -22.22
C LYS A 215 -8.52 -6.01 -21.69
N ILE A 216 -8.73 -5.33 -20.58
CA ILE A 216 -10.03 -5.20 -19.93
C ILE A 216 -10.50 -3.78 -20.12
N SER A 217 -11.61 -3.60 -20.83
CA SER A 217 -12.19 -2.30 -21.07
C SER A 217 -12.76 -1.67 -19.79
N ILE A 218 -12.49 -0.39 -19.61
CA ILE A 218 -13.06 0.43 -18.55
C ILE A 218 -14.34 1.07 -19.09
N PRO A 219 -15.49 0.97 -18.40
CA PRO A 219 -16.72 1.62 -18.83
C PRO A 219 -16.59 3.15 -18.89
N GLU A 220 -17.09 3.78 -19.95
CA GLU A 220 -17.06 5.25 -20.13
C GLU A 220 -17.80 6.00 -18.99
N GLU A 221 -18.81 5.38 -18.38
CA GLU A 221 -19.57 5.93 -17.26
C GLU A 221 -18.78 5.97 -15.96
N TYR A 222 -17.69 5.19 -15.87
CA TYR A 222 -16.84 5.03 -14.69
C TYR A 222 -15.37 5.11 -15.06
N PRO A 223 -14.93 6.23 -15.67
CA PRO A 223 -13.55 6.39 -16.09
C PRO A 223 -12.62 6.33 -14.87
N MET A 224 -11.40 5.88 -15.09
CA MET A 224 -10.38 5.88 -14.02
C MET A 224 -10.11 7.32 -13.54
N ALA A 225 -10.04 7.52 -12.24
CA ALA A 225 -9.72 8.80 -11.64
C ALA A 225 -8.29 9.25 -11.95
N LYS A 226 -8.02 10.55 -11.89
CA LYS A 226 -6.66 11.09 -12.05
C LYS A 226 -5.82 10.77 -10.81
N PRO A 227 -4.65 10.14 -10.95
CA PRO A 227 -3.84 9.74 -9.79
C PRO A 227 -3.21 10.89 -9.02
N THR A 228 -3.22 12.10 -9.56
CA THR A 228 -2.50 13.27 -9.03
C THR A 228 -3.39 14.33 -8.38
N ASP A 229 -4.71 14.07 -8.23
CA ASP A 229 -5.66 15.03 -7.66
C ASP A 229 -5.63 15.07 -6.12
N MET A 230 -4.45 14.93 -5.53
CA MET A 230 -4.26 15.00 -4.07
C MET A 230 -3.42 16.20 -3.67
N PRO A 231 -3.60 16.70 -2.44
CA PRO A 231 -2.65 17.64 -1.85
C PRO A 231 -1.21 17.15 -2.04
N PHE A 232 -0.27 18.06 -2.25
CA PHE A 232 1.16 17.77 -2.48
C PHE A 232 1.50 17.12 -3.82
N GLY A 233 0.53 16.91 -4.68
CA GLY A 233 0.77 16.23 -5.94
C GLY A 233 1.36 14.82 -5.78
N VAL A 234 1.13 14.16 -4.66
CA VAL A 234 1.50 12.76 -4.45
C VAL A 234 0.57 11.90 -5.29
N ALA A 235 1.14 11.04 -6.12
CA ALA A 235 0.36 10.03 -6.83
C ALA A 235 0.16 8.79 -5.95
N TRP A 236 -0.82 7.97 -6.27
CA TRP A 236 -1.09 6.72 -5.59
C TRP A 236 -1.40 5.59 -6.56
N ARG A 237 -1.38 4.38 -6.05
CA ARG A 237 -1.78 3.20 -6.81
C ARG A 237 -3.30 3.21 -7.01
N MET A 238 -3.74 3.22 -8.28
CA MET A 238 -5.15 3.34 -8.66
C MET A 238 -5.86 2.00 -8.76
N LEU A 239 -5.11 0.89 -8.82
CA LEU A 239 -5.66 -0.44 -9.04
C LEU A 239 -5.06 -1.47 -8.08
N ALA A 240 -5.85 -2.50 -7.79
CA ALA A 240 -5.43 -3.68 -7.06
C ALA A 240 -6.10 -4.93 -7.63
N ILE A 241 -5.38 -6.05 -7.66
CA ILE A 241 -5.94 -7.37 -7.99
C ILE A 241 -6.03 -8.21 -6.72
N SER A 242 -7.12 -8.96 -6.58
CA SER A 242 -7.29 -9.84 -5.41
C SER A 242 -6.23 -10.94 -5.37
N PRO A 243 -5.78 -11.41 -4.19
CA PRO A 243 -4.77 -12.46 -4.08
C PRO A 243 -5.13 -13.74 -4.85
N ASN A 244 -6.42 -14.08 -4.91
CA ASN A 244 -6.93 -15.22 -5.66
C ASN A 244 -7.12 -14.95 -7.17
N GLY A 245 -6.78 -13.76 -7.67
CA GLY A 245 -6.87 -13.36 -9.06
C GLY A 245 -8.28 -13.24 -9.64
N LYS A 246 -9.34 -13.26 -8.79
CA LYS A 246 -10.73 -13.25 -9.28
C LYS A 246 -11.31 -11.85 -9.48
N HIS A 247 -10.78 -10.86 -8.79
CA HIS A 247 -11.31 -9.50 -8.79
C HIS A 247 -10.22 -8.47 -9.03
N LEU A 248 -10.57 -7.45 -9.81
CA LEU A 248 -9.76 -6.26 -10.04
C LEU A 248 -10.54 -5.05 -9.53
N ALA A 249 -9.99 -4.32 -8.59
CA ALA A 249 -10.53 -3.05 -8.09
C ALA A 249 -9.74 -1.89 -8.66
N TYR A 250 -10.40 -0.80 -9.03
CA TYR A 250 -9.74 0.44 -9.42
C TYR A 250 -10.52 1.66 -8.94
N VAL A 251 -9.83 2.78 -8.79
CA VAL A 251 -10.46 4.05 -8.41
C VAL A 251 -11.05 4.69 -9.67
N CYS A 252 -12.37 4.87 -9.66
CA CYS A 252 -13.12 5.47 -10.77
C CYS A 252 -13.76 6.80 -10.37
N MET A 253 -14.12 7.60 -11.36
CA MET A 253 -14.92 8.81 -11.19
C MET A 253 -16.39 8.51 -11.43
N HIS A 254 -17.25 8.90 -10.52
CA HIS A 254 -18.70 8.86 -10.66
C HIS A 254 -19.30 10.11 -10.01
N GLU A 255 -20.19 10.82 -10.72
CA GLU A 255 -20.81 12.07 -10.24
C GLU A 255 -19.81 13.11 -9.70
N LYS A 256 -18.63 13.21 -10.33
CA LYS A 256 -17.51 14.09 -9.96
C LYS A 256 -16.79 13.71 -8.65
N GLU A 257 -17.10 12.56 -8.08
CA GLU A 257 -16.42 12.02 -6.90
C GLU A 257 -15.66 10.74 -7.23
N ARG A 258 -14.64 10.46 -6.43
CA ARG A 258 -13.89 9.21 -6.51
C ARG A 258 -14.64 8.09 -5.81
N HIS A 259 -14.68 6.93 -6.45
CA HIS A 259 -15.27 5.70 -5.94
C HIS A 259 -14.38 4.50 -6.27
N LEU A 260 -14.72 3.35 -5.74
CA LEU A 260 -14.15 2.06 -6.17
C LEU A 260 -15.08 1.39 -7.17
N CYS A 261 -14.48 0.97 -8.27
CA CYS A 261 -15.08 0.11 -9.26
C CYS A 261 -14.43 -1.28 -9.18
N LEU A 262 -15.24 -2.33 -9.18
CA LEU A 262 -14.82 -3.72 -9.10
C LEU A 262 -15.16 -4.45 -10.39
N ARG A 263 -14.18 -5.15 -10.94
CA ARG A 263 -14.33 -6.06 -12.08
C ARG A 263 -14.10 -7.49 -11.63
N SER A 264 -15.05 -8.37 -11.88
CA SER A 264 -14.84 -9.81 -11.75
C SER A 264 -14.14 -10.34 -13.01
N LEU A 265 -13.04 -11.04 -12.82
CA LEU A 265 -12.26 -11.63 -13.91
C LEU A 265 -12.78 -13.03 -14.31
N SER A 266 -13.66 -13.63 -13.49
CA SER A 266 -14.23 -14.94 -13.75
C SER A 266 -15.48 -14.92 -14.63
N ASP A 267 -16.35 -13.93 -14.46
CA ASP A 267 -17.64 -13.79 -15.16
C ASP A 267 -17.80 -12.47 -15.91
N ASN A 268 -16.75 -11.64 -15.88
CA ASN A 268 -16.67 -10.37 -16.57
C ASN A 268 -17.72 -9.33 -16.08
N THR A 269 -18.26 -9.48 -14.86
CA THR A 269 -19.21 -8.53 -14.28
C THR A 269 -18.51 -7.28 -13.79
N PHE A 270 -19.23 -6.16 -13.80
CA PHE A 270 -18.76 -4.86 -13.32
C PHE A 270 -19.67 -4.38 -12.19
N GLN A 271 -19.09 -3.76 -11.17
CA GLN A 271 -19.82 -3.23 -10.02
C GLN A 271 -19.19 -1.94 -9.50
N LEU A 272 -19.99 -0.88 -9.36
CA LEU A 272 -19.65 0.28 -8.53
C LEU A 272 -19.84 -0.10 -7.06
N LEU A 273 -18.80 0.00 -6.25
CA LEU A 273 -18.87 -0.29 -4.81
C LEU A 273 -19.50 0.91 -4.08
N LYS A 274 -20.77 0.79 -3.72
CA LYS A 274 -21.53 1.84 -3.02
C LYS A 274 -20.91 2.15 -1.66
N GLY A 275 -20.84 3.43 -1.29
CA GLY A 275 -20.24 3.88 -0.02
C GLY A 275 -18.73 4.06 -0.07
N SER A 276 -18.10 3.88 -1.23
CA SER A 276 -16.66 4.13 -1.43
C SER A 276 -16.31 5.56 -1.81
N ASN A 277 -17.18 6.53 -1.50
CA ASN A 277 -16.93 7.96 -1.78
C ASN A 277 -15.59 8.42 -1.23
N GLY A 278 -14.82 9.16 -2.02
CA GLY A 278 -13.49 9.66 -1.67
C GLY A 278 -12.40 8.58 -1.63
N ALA A 279 -12.66 7.38 -2.14
CA ALA A 279 -11.73 6.26 -2.10
C ALA A 279 -10.44 6.53 -2.86
N VAL A 280 -9.35 6.06 -2.27
CA VAL A 280 -8.00 5.98 -2.86
C VAL A 280 -7.32 4.69 -2.39
N LEU A 281 -6.24 4.28 -3.05
CA LEU A 281 -5.38 3.16 -2.64
C LEU A 281 -6.17 1.89 -2.30
N PRO A 282 -6.84 1.25 -3.28
CA PRO A 282 -7.51 -0.01 -3.05
C PRO A 282 -6.51 -1.12 -2.71
N PHE A 283 -6.90 -2.01 -1.80
CA PHE A 283 -6.17 -3.22 -1.46
C PHE A 283 -7.15 -4.32 -1.05
N PHE A 284 -6.76 -5.58 -1.18
CA PHE A 284 -7.63 -6.70 -0.85
C PHE A 284 -7.26 -7.35 0.48
N SER A 285 -8.26 -7.95 1.13
CA SER A 285 -8.01 -8.91 2.22
C SER A 285 -7.25 -10.13 1.66
N PRO A 286 -6.50 -10.86 2.50
CA PRO A 286 -5.78 -12.07 2.06
C PRO A 286 -6.67 -13.12 1.41
N ALA A 287 -7.92 -13.25 1.88
CA ALA A 287 -8.92 -14.15 1.29
C ALA A 287 -9.52 -13.62 -0.03
N GLY A 288 -9.35 -12.33 -0.34
CA GLY A 288 -9.88 -11.70 -1.54
C GLY A 288 -11.39 -11.46 -1.53
N ASN A 289 -12.04 -11.49 -0.36
CA ASN A 289 -13.48 -11.27 -0.19
C ASN A 289 -13.85 -9.87 0.30
N TRP A 290 -12.87 -9.08 0.75
CA TRP A 290 -13.02 -7.67 1.11
C TRP A 290 -12.10 -6.81 0.26
N VAL A 291 -12.57 -5.60 -0.07
CA VAL A 291 -11.74 -4.51 -0.61
C VAL A 291 -11.56 -3.47 0.48
N GLY A 292 -10.31 -3.30 0.93
CA GLY A 292 -9.91 -2.18 1.77
C GLY A 292 -9.58 -0.96 0.92
N PHE A 293 -9.77 0.23 1.46
CA PHE A 293 -9.41 1.48 0.81
C PHE A 293 -9.20 2.58 1.84
N LEU A 294 -8.48 3.59 1.42
CA LEU A 294 -8.24 4.78 2.21
C LEU A 294 -9.13 5.92 1.73
N THR A 295 -9.43 6.82 2.63
CA THR A 295 -9.96 8.15 2.34
C THR A 295 -9.05 9.17 3.00
N GLU A 296 -9.29 10.46 2.85
CA GLU A 296 -8.48 11.50 3.51
C GLU A 296 -8.41 11.35 5.04
N LYS A 297 -9.43 10.71 5.64
CA LYS A 297 -9.59 10.68 7.10
C LYS A 297 -9.76 9.28 7.69
N LYS A 298 -9.94 8.24 6.87
CA LYS A 298 -10.32 6.92 7.38
C LYS A 298 -9.75 5.77 6.56
N VAL A 299 -9.49 4.67 7.23
CA VAL A 299 -9.36 3.34 6.63
C VAL A 299 -10.74 2.69 6.64
N LYS A 300 -11.19 2.21 5.48
CA LYS A 300 -12.48 1.56 5.31
C LYS A 300 -12.35 0.24 4.55
N LYS A 301 -13.36 -0.62 4.66
CA LYS A 301 -13.43 -1.87 3.89
C LYS A 301 -14.86 -2.17 3.45
N ILE A 302 -15.00 -2.83 2.28
CA ILE A 302 -16.29 -3.26 1.73
C ILE A 302 -16.21 -4.76 1.44
N GLU A 303 -17.20 -5.52 1.92
CA GLU A 303 -17.35 -6.93 1.56
C GLU A 303 -17.92 -7.06 0.15
N ILE A 304 -17.24 -7.84 -0.69
CA ILE A 304 -17.60 -7.94 -2.13
C ILE A 304 -18.97 -8.58 -2.32
N SER A 305 -19.29 -9.61 -1.56
CA SER A 305 -20.51 -10.38 -1.75
C SER A 305 -21.78 -9.66 -1.27
N SER A 306 -21.71 -8.93 -0.16
CA SER A 306 -22.86 -8.29 0.47
C SER A 306 -22.92 -6.78 0.23
N GLY A 307 -21.80 -6.16 -0.16
CA GLY A 307 -21.65 -4.70 -0.21
C GLY A 307 -21.59 -4.04 1.17
N LEU A 308 -21.37 -4.83 2.24
CA LEU A 308 -21.28 -4.32 3.61
C LEU A 308 -20.04 -3.40 3.74
N LEU A 309 -20.32 -2.13 4.04
CA LEU A 309 -19.28 -1.13 4.35
C LEU A 309 -18.96 -1.16 5.85
N ALA A 310 -17.69 -1.20 6.19
CA ALA A 310 -17.20 -1.06 7.55
C ALA A 310 -16.07 -0.02 7.63
N GLU A 311 -16.10 0.82 8.66
CA GLU A 311 -15.00 1.69 9.02
C GLU A 311 -14.05 0.91 9.94
N VAL A 312 -12.74 1.01 9.66
CA VAL A 312 -11.72 0.30 10.45
C VAL A 312 -11.13 1.23 11.50
N CYS A 313 -10.64 2.38 11.10
CA CYS A 313 -10.11 3.38 12.02
C CYS A 313 -10.05 4.77 11.36
N ASP A 314 -9.82 5.78 12.18
CA ASP A 314 -9.41 7.09 11.69
C ASP A 314 -7.98 7.01 11.15
N ALA A 315 -7.72 7.73 10.08
CA ALA A 315 -6.41 7.82 9.46
C ALA A 315 -6.20 9.25 8.97
N LYS A 316 -5.05 9.82 9.31
CA LYS A 316 -4.70 11.17 8.88
C LYS A 316 -3.80 11.08 7.65
N ASN A 317 -4.32 11.51 6.50
CA ASN A 317 -3.58 11.56 5.23
C ASN A 317 -2.72 10.33 4.93
N PRO A 318 -3.31 9.16 4.74
CA PRO A 318 -2.59 7.89 4.65
C PRO A 318 -2.05 7.64 3.23
N TYR A 319 -1.10 8.43 2.75
CA TYR A 319 -0.68 8.43 1.33
C TYR A 319 0.45 7.47 0.97
N ALA A 320 1.16 6.90 1.93
CA ALA A 320 2.31 6.05 1.64
C ALA A 320 1.96 4.63 1.13
N GLY A 321 0.69 4.32 0.99
CA GLY A 321 0.20 3.02 0.57
C GLY A 321 -0.51 2.25 1.69
N ALA A 322 -1.14 1.14 1.33
CA ALA A 322 -1.77 0.24 2.30
C ALA A 322 -1.69 -1.22 1.85
N THR A 323 -1.71 -2.13 2.81
CA THR A 323 -1.74 -3.58 2.58
C THR A 323 -2.42 -4.29 3.75
N TRP A 324 -2.91 -5.51 3.49
CA TRP A 324 -3.62 -6.31 4.49
C TRP A 324 -2.90 -7.65 4.68
N GLY A 325 -2.37 -7.87 5.86
CA GLY A 325 -1.65 -9.09 6.24
C GLY A 325 -2.59 -10.23 6.65
N SER A 326 -2.09 -11.45 6.56
CA SER A 326 -2.84 -12.66 6.91
C SER A 326 -3.12 -12.80 8.42
N GLU A 327 -2.41 -12.06 9.23
CA GLU A 327 -2.58 -11.96 10.68
C GLU A 327 -3.78 -11.07 11.10
N GLY A 328 -4.58 -10.59 10.13
CA GLY A 328 -5.70 -9.69 10.36
C GLY A 328 -5.27 -8.25 10.68
N LEU A 329 -4.07 -7.85 10.29
CA LEU A 329 -3.56 -6.50 10.44
C LEU A 329 -3.59 -5.77 9.09
N ILE A 330 -4.05 -4.52 9.11
CA ILE A 330 -3.96 -3.59 7.99
C ILE A 330 -2.83 -2.62 8.30
N TYR A 331 -1.86 -2.56 7.37
CA TYR A 331 -0.75 -1.61 7.41
C TYR A 331 -1.04 -0.48 6.44
N PHE A 332 -0.85 0.77 6.86
CA PHE A 332 -1.10 1.93 6.01
C PHE A 332 -0.16 3.10 6.35
N GLY A 333 0.02 4.00 5.40
CA GLY A 333 0.88 5.16 5.58
C GLY A 333 0.33 6.16 6.59
N ASN A 334 1.21 6.97 7.16
CA ASN A 334 0.89 8.07 8.07
C ASN A 334 1.63 9.33 7.64
N SER A 335 0.95 10.47 7.62
CA SER A 335 1.57 11.77 7.32
C SER A 335 2.46 12.29 8.47
N GLU A 336 2.19 11.88 9.72
CA GLU A 336 2.94 12.29 10.91
C GLU A 336 4.34 11.66 11.00
N GLY A 337 5.20 11.84 10.05
CA GLY A 337 6.56 11.29 10.09
C GLY A 337 6.88 10.29 9.01
N SER A 338 6.05 10.22 7.96
CA SER A 338 6.24 9.31 6.83
C SER A 338 6.41 7.84 7.24
N ASN A 339 5.76 7.47 8.33
CA ASN A 339 5.80 6.14 8.95
C ASN A 339 4.59 5.28 8.57
N PHE A 340 4.67 3.97 8.85
CA PHE A 340 3.50 3.09 8.78
C PHE A 340 2.84 2.90 10.13
N LEU A 341 1.51 2.89 10.09
CA LEU A 341 0.65 2.43 11.15
C LEU A 341 0.13 1.02 10.84
N LYS A 342 -0.23 0.30 11.86
CA LYS A 342 -0.96 -0.96 11.78
C LYS A 342 -2.20 -0.90 12.66
N VAL A 343 -3.27 -1.55 12.20
CA VAL A 343 -4.54 -1.66 12.95
C VAL A 343 -5.15 -3.03 12.72
N ASN A 344 -5.89 -3.54 13.71
CA ASN A 344 -6.65 -4.78 13.51
C ASN A 344 -7.75 -4.56 12.46
N GLU A 345 -7.97 -5.54 11.59
CA GLU A 345 -8.99 -5.47 10.54
C GLU A 345 -10.42 -5.22 11.07
N ASN A 346 -10.70 -5.55 12.32
CA ASN A 346 -11.99 -5.33 12.97
C ASN A 346 -12.08 -3.97 13.68
N GLY A 347 -11.06 -3.14 13.55
CA GLY A 347 -11.00 -1.80 14.13
C GLY A 347 -10.13 -1.70 15.36
N GLY A 348 -9.98 -0.50 15.87
CA GLY A 348 -9.20 -0.15 17.05
C GLY A 348 -8.32 1.08 16.81
N GLU A 349 -7.53 1.44 17.81
CA GLU A 349 -6.55 2.53 17.71
C GLU A 349 -5.34 2.07 16.89
N PRO A 350 -4.92 2.82 15.87
CA PRO A 350 -3.74 2.49 15.09
C PRO A 350 -2.45 2.59 15.91
N GLU A 351 -1.55 1.64 15.71
CA GLU A 351 -0.22 1.59 16.34
C GLU A 351 0.89 1.86 15.32
N THR A 352 1.93 2.58 15.73
CA THR A 352 3.12 2.77 14.88
C THR A 352 3.88 1.45 14.71
N VAL A 353 4.16 1.06 13.47
CA VAL A 353 4.89 -0.18 13.15
C VAL A 353 6.34 -0.09 13.64
N SER A 354 7.00 1.04 13.42
CA SER A 354 8.36 1.31 13.92
C SER A 354 8.61 2.81 14.02
N LYS A 355 9.27 3.24 15.10
CA LYS A 355 9.70 4.64 15.28
C LYS A 355 11.02 4.95 14.54
N LYS A 356 11.65 3.95 13.93
CA LYS A 356 12.96 4.07 13.27
C LYS A 356 12.83 4.25 11.76
N ILE A 357 11.63 4.16 11.22
CA ILE A 357 11.38 4.32 9.78
C ILE A 357 11.02 5.76 9.51
N LEU A 358 11.67 6.34 8.53
CA LEU A 358 11.31 7.61 7.93
C LEU A 358 11.14 7.41 6.42
N ASN A 359 10.15 8.09 5.83
CA ASN A 359 9.90 8.05 4.38
C ASN A 359 9.67 6.62 3.82
N ALA A 360 8.79 5.85 4.45
CA ALA A 360 8.42 4.52 4.00
C ALA A 360 7.21 4.56 3.05
N PHE A 361 7.28 3.78 1.96
CA PHE A 361 6.26 3.73 0.90
C PHE A 361 5.92 2.29 0.52
N SER A 362 4.80 2.13 -0.18
CA SER A 362 4.40 0.87 -0.85
C SER A 362 4.49 -0.38 0.03
N PRO A 363 3.81 -0.43 1.19
CA PRO A 363 3.85 -1.60 2.04
C PRO A 363 3.26 -2.82 1.32
N SER A 364 3.89 -3.98 1.54
CA SER A 364 3.37 -5.29 1.13
C SER A 364 3.55 -6.27 2.27
N ALA A 365 2.44 -6.73 2.84
CA ALA A 365 2.45 -7.70 3.94
C ALA A 365 2.72 -9.11 3.43
N PHE A 366 3.38 -9.90 4.25
CA PHE A 366 3.56 -11.32 3.99
C PHE A 366 2.26 -12.09 4.24
N LEU A 367 1.96 -13.07 3.39
CA LEU A 367 0.78 -13.92 3.56
C LEU A 367 0.92 -14.94 4.71
N ASN A 368 2.12 -15.13 5.23
CA ASN A 368 2.40 -16.03 6.35
C ASN A 368 2.60 -15.30 7.69
N GLY A 369 2.28 -13.99 7.76
CA GLY A 369 2.38 -13.21 8.98
C GLY A 369 3.80 -12.87 9.42
N GLN A 370 4.80 -12.99 8.54
CA GLN A 370 6.21 -12.68 8.87
C GLN A 370 6.55 -11.18 8.86
N GLY A 371 5.55 -10.32 8.79
CA GLY A 371 5.73 -8.87 8.82
C GLY A 371 5.41 -8.17 7.50
N VAL A 372 6.10 -7.08 7.22
CA VAL A 372 5.85 -6.21 6.06
C VAL A 372 7.16 -5.83 5.38
N VAL A 373 7.16 -5.83 4.04
CA VAL A 373 8.20 -5.18 3.23
C VAL A 373 7.69 -3.85 2.72
N PHE A 374 8.59 -2.89 2.53
CA PHE A 374 8.29 -1.55 2.02
C PHE A 374 9.53 -0.97 1.34
N ASP A 375 9.36 0.05 0.53
CA ASP A 375 10.48 0.79 -0.04
C ASP A 375 10.68 2.14 0.65
N SER A 376 11.94 2.56 0.69
CA SER A 376 12.35 3.83 1.27
C SER A 376 13.59 4.35 0.54
N PRO A 377 13.74 5.68 0.35
CA PRO A 377 14.98 6.28 -0.16
C PRO A 377 16.14 6.20 0.84
N GLY A 378 15.92 5.55 1.98
CA GLY A 378 16.89 5.42 3.07
C GLY A 378 16.46 6.16 4.34
N ILE A 379 16.89 5.62 5.47
CA ILE A 379 16.47 6.12 6.81
C ILE A 379 16.94 7.56 7.06
N ASN A 380 17.91 8.05 6.26
CA ASN A 380 18.53 9.35 6.46
C ASN A 380 18.82 10.14 5.15
N VAL A 381 18.30 9.72 3.99
CA VAL A 381 18.67 10.34 2.71
C VAL A 381 17.47 10.39 1.75
N LYS A 382 17.03 11.58 1.40
CA LYS A 382 15.85 11.81 0.52
C LYS A 382 16.06 11.42 -0.95
N ARG A 383 17.28 11.27 -1.44
CA ARG A 383 17.58 11.01 -2.87
C ARG A 383 18.61 9.90 -3.08
N ALA A 384 18.77 9.01 -2.10
CA ALA A 384 19.46 7.75 -2.33
C ALA A 384 18.61 6.83 -3.20
N PRO A 385 19.22 5.87 -3.92
CA PRO A 385 18.45 4.84 -4.58
C PRO A 385 17.50 4.19 -3.58
N PHE A 386 16.22 4.05 -3.99
CA PHE A 386 15.25 3.38 -3.14
C PHE A 386 15.70 1.97 -2.81
N SER A 387 15.53 1.60 -1.58
CA SER A 387 15.85 0.28 -1.10
C SER A 387 14.62 -0.35 -0.47
N VAL A 388 14.49 -1.65 -0.61
CA VAL A 388 13.45 -2.43 0.04
C VAL A 388 13.92 -2.87 1.41
N TYR A 389 13.08 -2.65 2.39
CA TYR A 389 13.28 -3.05 3.79
C TYR A 389 12.22 -4.05 4.23
N HIS A 390 12.54 -4.87 5.18
CA HIS A 390 11.65 -5.78 5.88
C HIS A 390 11.60 -5.44 7.36
N ILE A 391 10.40 -5.43 7.93
CA ILE A 391 10.18 -5.42 9.38
C ILE A 391 9.45 -6.70 9.73
N PRO A 392 10.08 -7.60 10.51
CA PRO A 392 9.39 -8.75 11.09
C PRO A 392 8.25 -8.33 12.01
N SER A 393 7.20 -9.16 12.12
CA SER A 393 6.01 -8.86 12.93
C SER A 393 6.29 -8.58 14.40
N ASN A 394 7.38 -9.15 14.92
CA ASN A 394 7.82 -9.11 16.32
C ASN A 394 9.03 -8.20 16.58
N GLU A 395 9.48 -7.46 15.57
CA GLU A 395 10.61 -6.54 15.68
C GLU A 395 10.17 -5.13 15.25
N ASP A 396 10.90 -4.11 15.68
CA ASP A 396 10.71 -2.72 15.26
C ASP A 396 11.89 -2.19 14.42
N GLU A 397 12.90 -3.05 14.13
CA GLU A 397 14.11 -2.71 13.40
C GLU A 397 13.97 -3.05 11.92
N PRO A 398 13.98 -2.06 11.00
CA PRO A 398 13.94 -2.31 9.58
C PRO A 398 15.27 -2.90 9.09
N LYS A 399 15.20 -3.99 8.33
CA LYS A 399 16.36 -4.67 7.72
C LYS A 399 16.35 -4.43 6.22
N LYS A 400 17.41 -3.81 5.66
CA LYS A 400 17.55 -3.64 4.21
C LYS A 400 17.67 -5.02 3.54
N LEU A 401 16.88 -5.24 2.49
CA LEU A 401 16.89 -6.46 1.69
C LEU A 401 17.70 -6.28 0.41
N LEU A 402 17.32 -5.31 -0.42
CA LEU A 402 17.95 -5.01 -1.72
C LEU A 402 17.61 -3.59 -2.18
N GLU A 403 18.16 -3.14 -3.29
CA GLU A 403 17.77 -1.91 -3.97
C GLU A 403 16.59 -2.19 -4.89
N GLY A 404 15.60 -1.28 -4.91
CA GLY A 404 14.38 -1.40 -5.71
C GLY A 404 13.23 -0.62 -5.13
N ARG A 405 12.11 -0.60 -5.87
CA ARG A 405 10.90 0.14 -5.51
C ARG A 405 9.66 -0.72 -5.56
N MET A 406 8.60 -0.26 -4.88
CA MET A 406 7.26 -0.82 -4.91
C MET A 406 7.24 -2.34 -4.71
N PRO A 407 7.80 -2.85 -3.61
CA PRO A 407 7.93 -4.26 -3.39
C PRO A 407 6.57 -4.94 -3.30
N ILE A 408 6.48 -6.15 -3.87
CA ILE A 408 5.34 -7.06 -3.67
C ILE A 408 5.90 -8.43 -3.32
N TRP A 409 5.51 -8.94 -2.15
CA TRP A 409 5.85 -10.30 -1.78
C TRP A 409 4.96 -11.29 -2.53
N PHE A 410 5.57 -12.23 -3.24
CA PHE A 410 4.88 -13.18 -4.10
C PHE A 410 5.21 -14.63 -3.71
N GLY A 411 4.16 -15.41 -3.49
CA GLY A 411 4.30 -16.78 -3.01
C GLY A 411 5.02 -16.83 -1.66
N GLU A 412 5.79 -17.89 -1.45
CA GLU A 412 6.47 -18.11 -0.17
C GLU A 412 7.81 -17.36 -0.06
N LYS A 413 8.54 -17.20 -1.17
CA LYS A 413 9.97 -16.83 -1.16
C LYS A 413 10.39 -15.80 -2.20
N HIS A 414 9.49 -15.22 -2.95
CA HIS A 414 9.85 -14.30 -4.01
C HIS A 414 9.47 -12.85 -3.66
N LEU A 415 10.34 -11.95 -4.03
CA LEU A 415 10.11 -10.52 -3.97
C LEU A 415 10.11 -9.93 -5.37
N ILE A 416 9.03 -9.27 -5.74
CA ILE A 416 8.92 -8.51 -6.98
C ILE A 416 9.24 -7.07 -6.66
N THR A 417 10.08 -6.44 -7.49
CA THR A 417 10.41 -5.02 -7.41
C THR A 417 10.33 -4.38 -8.78
N LEU A 418 10.13 -3.08 -8.82
CA LEU A 418 10.19 -2.27 -10.03
C LEU A 418 11.50 -1.47 -10.05
N GLU A 419 12.23 -1.53 -11.16
CA GLU A 419 13.40 -0.69 -11.43
C GLU A 419 13.41 -0.35 -12.92
N ASP A 420 13.49 0.95 -13.26
CA ASP A 420 13.51 1.47 -14.65
C ASP A 420 12.43 0.86 -15.57
N ASN A 421 11.19 0.77 -15.08
CA ASN A 421 10.04 0.11 -15.75
C ASN A 421 10.21 -1.40 -16.01
N GLN A 422 11.17 -2.04 -15.37
CA GLN A 422 11.37 -3.46 -15.41
C GLN A 422 10.88 -4.09 -14.11
N LEU A 423 9.98 -5.05 -14.22
CA LEU A 423 9.65 -5.91 -13.09
C LEU A 423 10.75 -6.95 -12.90
N ARG A 424 11.31 -6.96 -11.71
CA ARG A 424 12.37 -7.86 -11.29
C ARG A 424 11.88 -8.81 -10.23
N LEU A 425 12.31 -10.06 -10.32
CA LEU A 425 12.04 -11.12 -9.36
C LEU A 425 13.32 -11.53 -8.67
N THR A 426 13.28 -11.60 -7.35
CA THR A 426 14.39 -12.08 -6.54
C THR A 426 13.87 -13.16 -5.59
N GLU A 427 14.51 -14.32 -5.61
CA GLU A 427 14.25 -15.40 -4.66
C GLU A 427 14.98 -15.14 -3.33
N PHE A 428 14.32 -15.41 -2.21
CA PHE A 428 14.84 -15.21 -0.86
C PHE A 428 14.86 -16.50 -0.05
N ASN A 429 15.85 -16.61 0.82
CA ASN A 429 15.78 -17.54 1.92
C ASN A 429 14.85 -16.99 3.00
N ILE A 430 13.73 -17.65 3.24
CA ILE A 430 12.66 -17.17 4.15
C ILE A 430 13.06 -17.14 5.63
N VAL A 431 14.15 -17.81 6.02
CA VAL A 431 14.65 -17.81 7.41
C VAL A 431 15.62 -16.66 7.64
N THR A 432 16.53 -16.44 6.68
CA THR A 432 17.59 -15.42 6.82
C THR A 432 17.25 -14.10 6.16
N PHE A 433 16.20 -14.06 5.36
CA PHE A 433 15.81 -12.93 4.50
C PHE A 433 16.97 -12.41 3.62
N LYS A 434 17.81 -13.32 3.15
CA LYS A 434 18.89 -13.02 2.21
C LYS A 434 18.50 -13.45 0.80
N PRO A 435 18.84 -12.64 -0.22
CA PRO A 435 18.63 -13.03 -1.62
C PRO A 435 19.35 -14.36 -1.93
N GLN A 436 18.67 -15.22 -2.70
CA GLN A 436 19.22 -16.47 -3.24
C GLN A 436 19.29 -16.34 -4.77
N GLY A 437 20.48 -16.55 -5.31
CA GLY A 437 20.68 -16.45 -6.77
C GLY A 437 20.76 -15.02 -7.31
N LYS A 438 20.43 -14.86 -8.58
CA LYS A 438 20.43 -13.56 -9.26
C LYS A 438 19.01 -13.00 -9.34
N THR A 439 18.89 -11.68 -9.22
CA THR A 439 17.65 -10.98 -9.56
C THR A 439 17.42 -11.07 -11.07
N GLU A 440 16.28 -11.57 -11.47
CA GLU A 440 15.91 -11.76 -12.88
C GLU A 440 14.92 -10.68 -13.32
N THR A 441 15.12 -10.13 -14.53
CA THR A 441 14.11 -9.27 -15.16
C THR A 441 13.03 -10.16 -15.77
N ILE A 442 11.80 -10.02 -15.27
CA ILE A 442 10.69 -10.88 -15.70
C ILE A 442 9.98 -10.28 -16.90
N LEU A 443 9.73 -8.99 -16.84
CA LEU A 443 8.95 -8.27 -17.83
C LEU A 443 9.55 -6.87 -18.01
N ASN A 444 9.66 -6.47 -19.27
CA ASN A 444 9.98 -5.13 -19.67
C ASN A 444 8.71 -4.47 -20.21
N LEU A 445 7.97 -3.79 -19.36
CA LEU A 445 6.66 -3.22 -19.67
C LEU A 445 6.73 -1.70 -19.57
N LYS A 446 5.99 -1.04 -20.47
CA LYS A 446 5.69 0.38 -20.30
C LYS A 446 4.57 0.54 -19.28
N ILE A 447 4.91 0.46 -18.00
CA ILE A 447 3.95 0.68 -16.92
C ILE A 447 3.87 2.19 -16.67
N ARG A 448 2.66 2.73 -16.69
CA ARG A 448 2.40 4.11 -16.34
C ARG A 448 2.89 4.39 -14.91
N ASN A 449 3.73 5.38 -14.78
CA ASN A 449 4.28 5.80 -13.49
C ASN A 449 3.92 7.26 -13.23
N ASP A 450 2.96 7.46 -12.34
CA ASP A 450 2.51 8.78 -11.95
C ASP A 450 3.29 9.20 -10.70
N LYS A 451 4.18 10.18 -10.84
CA LYS A 451 4.99 10.76 -9.76
C LYS A 451 5.59 9.70 -8.81
N GLU A 452 6.31 8.74 -9.40
CA GLU A 452 7.01 7.67 -8.69
C GLU A 452 6.15 6.47 -8.23
N PHE A 453 4.83 6.46 -8.48
CA PHE A 453 3.96 5.31 -8.24
C PHE A 453 3.53 4.65 -9.55
N ALA A 454 4.12 3.51 -9.84
CA ALA A 454 3.73 2.73 -11.00
C ALA A 454 2.38 2.04 -10.79
N GLN A 455 1.55 2.08 -11.82
CA GLN A 455 0.20 1.57 -11.80
C GLN A 455 0.18 0.08 -12.14
N TYR A 456 0.55 -0.77 -11.18
CA TYR A 456 0.48 -2.23 -11.32
C TYR A 456 0.14 -2.95 -10.01
N SER A 457 -0.40 -4.15 -10.15
CA SER A 457 -0.68 -5.05 -9.03
C SER A 457 -0.59 -6.50 -9.53
N ILE A 458 -0.13 -7.42 -8.69
CA ILE A 458 -0.04 -8.84 -9.02
C ILE A 458 -0.75 -9.69 -7.98
N SER A 459 -1.49 -10.70 -8.45
CA SER A 459 -2.15 -11.68 -7.59
C SER A 459 -1.19 -12.82 -7.21
N GLN A 460 -1.51 -13.55 -6.16
CA GLN A 460 -0.77 -14.76 -5.78
C GLN A 460 -0.97 -15.92 -6.79
N ASN A 461 -2.00 -15.81 -7.63
CA ASN A 461 -2.23 -16.75 -8.75
C ASN A 461 -1.51 -16.36 -10.05
N ASN A 462 -0.45 -15.52 -9.93
CA ASN A 462 0.40 -15.16 -11.06
C ASN A 462 -0.34 -14.37 -12.18
N ILE A 463 -1.27 -13.49 -11.78
CA ILE A 463 -1.95 -12.58 -12.70
C ILE A 463 -1.49 -11.15 -12.40
N LEU A 464 -0.85 -10.50 -13.37
CA LEU A 464 -0.42 -9.11 -13.32
C LEU A 464 -1.47 -8.23 -13.99
N ALA A 465 -1.92 -7.20 -13.28
CA ALA A 465 -2.72 -6.11 -13.85
C ALA A 465 -1.91 -4.81 -13.83
N PHE A 466 -1.95 -4.04 -14.91
CA PHE A 466 -1.23 -2.76 -15.00
C PHE A 466 -1.90 -1.81 -15.98
N ILE A 467 -1.55 -0.53 -15.88
CA ILE A 467 -1.91 0.50 -16.87
C ILE A 467 -0.70 0.74 -17.77
N GLU A 468 -0.88 0.54 -19.07
CA GLU A 468 0.15 0.86 -20.05
C GLU A 468 0.30 2.38 -20.17
N GLY A 469 1.53 2.87 -20.26
CA GLY A 469 1.81 4.29 -20.47
C GLY A 469 3.25 4.66 -20.19
N ASP A 470 3.60 5.91 -20.50
CA ASP A 470 4.94 6.42 -20.23
C ASP A 470 5.15 6.68 -18.74
N SER A 471 6.36 6.43 -18.30
CA SER A 471 6.72 6.45 -16.87
C SER A 471 6.77 7.83 -16.24
N LYS A 472 6.77 8.87 -17.06
CA LYS A 472 6.81 10.26 -16.57
C LYS A 472 6.23 11.18 -17.66
N PRO A 473 5.14 11.88 -17.39
CA PRO A 473 4.63 12.85 -18.36
C PRO A 473 5.65 13.95 -18.57
N GLU A 474 5.94 14.23 -19.81
CA GLU A 474 6.70 15.43 -20.17
C GLU A 474 5.83 16.68 -20.00
N LEU A 475 6.41 17.74 -19.47
CA LEU A 475 5.75 18.99 -19.13
C LEU A 475 6.15 20.09 -20.12
N ASN A 476 5.29 21.09 -20.25
CA ASN A 476 5.58 22.35 -20.91
C ASN A 476 5.72 23.47 -19.90
N LEU A 477 6.57 24.45 -20.21
CA LEU A 477 6.61 25.74 -19.54
C LEU A 477 5.49 26.61 -20.11
N SER A 478 4.53 27.01 -19.26
CA SER A 478 3.36 27.79 -19.63
C SER A 478 3.41 29.15 -18.93
N LEU A 479 3.19 30.21 -19.69
CA LEU A 479 3.13 31.57 -19.18
C LEU A 479 1.65 32.02 -19.15
N LEU A 480 1.14 32.31 -17.96
CA LEU A 480 -0.21 32.77 -17.71
C LEU A 480 -0.24 34.29 -17.48
N ASP A 481 -1.13 34.96 -18.16
CA ASP A 481 -1.58 36.31 -17.80
C ASP A 481 -2.82 36.20 -16.90
N PRO A 482 -2.69 36.42 -15.57
CA PRO A 482 -3.80 36.18 -14.64
C PRO A 482 -4.95 37.19 -14.80
N GLU A 483 -4.70 38.40 -15.33
CA GLU A 483 -5.74 39.38 -15.56
C GLU A 483 -6.67 39.03 -16.74
N LYS A 484 -6.07 38.38 -17.76
CA LYS A 484 -6.81 37.95 -18.94
C LYS A 484 -7.27 36.50 -18.85
N ASN A 485 -6.73 35.75 -17.91
CA ASN A 485 -6.86 34.29 -17.81
C ASN A 485 -6.45 33.58 -19.13
N GLU A 486 -5.41 34.09 -19.78
CA GLU A 486 -4.88 33.54 -21.02
C GLU A 486 -3.48 32.93 -20.76
N SER A 487 -3.26 31.71 -21.23
CA SER A 487 -1.97 31.05 -21.13
C SER A 487 -1.38 30.74 -22.49
N ILE A 488 -0.08 30.95 -22.62
CA ILE A 488 0.71 30.60 -23.80
C ILE A 488 1.86 29.67 -23.41
N LEU A 489 2.30 28.84 -24.35
CA LEU A 489 3.50 28.05 -24.14
C LEU A 489 4.73 28.95 -24.22
N LEU A 490 5.58 28.94 -23.21
CA LEU A 490 6.85 29.63 -23.21
C LEU A 490 7.89 28.88 -24.05
N SER A 491 7.76 27.55 -24.12
CA SER A 491 8.59 26.67 -24.95
C SER A 491 7.77 25.48 -25.45
N GLU A 492 7.92 25.14 -26.72
CA GLU A 492 7.36 23.92 -27.30
C GLU A 492 8.09 22.65 -26.85
N ARG A 493 9.29 22.82 -26.27
CA ARG A 493 10.09 21.71 -25.81
C ARG A 493 9.48 21.10 -24.56
N ARG A 494 9.05 19.85 -24.66
CA ARG A 494 8.53 19.06 -23.56
C ARG A 494 9.67 18.32 -22.88
N GLN A 495 9.65 18.34 -21.56
CA GLN A 495 10.67 17.66 -20.74
C GLN A 495 10.11 17.36 -19.34
N GLN A 496 10.83 16.58 -18.58
CA GLN A 496 10.57 16.42 -17.15
C GLN A 496 11.22 17.59 -16.41
N TYR A 497 10.44 18.67 -16.25
CA TYR A 497 10.87 19.83 -15.49
C TYR A 497 10.66 19.58 -13.99
N GLY A 498 11.67 19.98 -13.18
CA GLY A 498 11.58 20.12 -11.73
C GLY A 498 11.39 21.58 -11.32
N GLN A 499 12.02 21.98 -10.24
CA GLN A 499 11.98 23.35 -9.74
C GLN A 499 12.61 24.36 -10.70
N PHE A 500 12.16 25.59 -10.62
CA PHE A 500 12.70 26.67 -11.44
C PHE A 500 12.65 28.04 -10.72
N SER A 501 13.40 28.99 -11.21
CA SER A 501 13.41 30.35 -10.73
C SER A 501 13.61 31.32 -11.90
N ILE A 502 12.82 32.38 -11.93
CA ILE A 502 12.90 33.48 -12.89
C ILE A 502 13.98 34.45 -12.44
N SER A 503 14.84 34.92 -13.36
CA SER A 503 15.81 36.00 -13.04
C SER A 503 15.07 37.28 -12.67
N PRO A 504 15.63 38.13 -11.76
CA PRO A 504 14.97 39.35 -11.30
C PRO A 504 14.50 40.30 -12.40
N ASN A 505 15.23 40.35 -13.56
CA ASN A 505 14.81 41.15 -14.72
C ASN A 505 13.82 40.43 -15.66
N GLY A 506 13.43 39.22 -15.36
CA GLY A 506 12.50 38.42 -16.18
C GLY A 506 13.04 37.96 -17.54
N GLN A 507 14.38 37.98 -17.75
CA GLN A 507 14.94 37.63 -19.05
C GLN A 507 15.41 36.17 -19.15
N LYS A 508 15.67 35.54 -18.02
CA LYS A 508 16.20 34.18 -17.95
C LYS A 508 15.38 33.34 -16.97
N LEU A 509 15.39 32.05 -17.22
CA LEU A 509 14.83 31.04 -16.32
C LEU A 509 15.92 30.02 -16.00
N ALA A 510 16.22 29.80 -14.74
CA ALA A 510 16.97 28.64 -14.29
C ALA A 510 15.99 27.51 -14.01
N VAL A 511 16.17 26.36 -14.65
CA VAL A 511 15.22 25.26 -14.56
C VAL A 511 15.93 23.94 -14.36
N GLU A 512 15.42 23.16 -13.42
CA GLU A 512 15.84 21.79 -13.19
C GLU A 512 15.21 20.87 -14.26
N ILE A 513 16.05 20.06 -14.90
CA ILE A 513 15.64 19.05 -15.88
C ILE A 513 16.04 17.67 -15.35
N VAL A 514 15.07 16.79 -15.30
CA VAL A 514 15.24 15.43 -14.83
C VAL A 514 15.39 14.48 -16.00
N ASN A 515 16.53 13.78 -16.11
CA ASN A 515 16.81 12.79 -17.13
C ASN A 515 17.28 11.49 -16.45
N ASN A 516 16.53 10.40 -16.57
CA ASN A 516 16.93 9.08 -16.05
C ASN A 516 17.61 9.13 -14.67
N GLN A 517 16.92 9.69 -13.67
CA GLN A 517 17.42 9.89 -12.29
C GLN A 517 18.61 10.85 -12.15
N THR A 518 19.02 11.53 -13.21
CA THR A 518 19.99 12.62 -13.14
C THR A 518 19.28 13.97 -13.20
N TYR A 519 19.72 14.88 -12.36
CA TYR A 519 19.14 16.23 -12.25
C TYR A 519 20.17 17.22 -12.74
N SER A 520 19.81 18.04 -13.70
CA SER A 520 20.67 19.07 -14.28
C SER A 520 19.96 20.41 -14.28
N ILE A 521 20.70 21.48 -14.06
CA ILE A 521 20.19 22.84 -14.20
C ILE A 521 20.51 23.34 -15.60
N ASN A 522 19.50 23.94 -16.23
CA ASN A 522 19.62 24.60 -17.52
C ASN A 522 19.15 26.05 -17.41
N ILE A 523 19.74 26.93 -18.20
CA ILE A 523 19.30 28.31 -18.31
C ILE A 523 18.52 28.46 -19.63
N PHE A 524 17.30 28.93 -19.52
CA PHE A 524 16.45 29.27 -20.67
C PHE A 524 16.44 30.79 -20.89
N ASP A 525 16.90 31.24 -22.07
CA ASP A 525 16.81 32.62 -22.48
C ASP A 525 15.42 32.87 -23.07
N ILE A 526 14.61 33.67 -22.38
CA ILE A 526 13.19 33.87 -22.69
C ILE A 526 13.04 34.57 -24.06
N LYS A 527 13.88 35.53 -24.35
CA LYS A 527 13.83 36.29 -25.64
C LYS A 527 14.23 35.42 -26.82
N ARG A 528 15.23 34.54 -26.62
CA ARG A 528 15.76 33.68 -27.71
C ARG A 528 14.99 32.36 -27.81
N GLY A 529 14.23 31.98 -26.81
CA GLY A 529 13.53 30.69 -26.73
C GLY A 529 14.48 29.49 -26.69
N GLN A 530 15.68 29.63 -26.13
CA GLN A 530 16.75 28.63 -26.20
C GLN A 530 17.24 28.21 -24.80
N PHE A 531 17.46 26.92 -24.67
CA PHE A 531 18.10 26.34 -23.50
C PHE A 531 19.63 26.28 -23.70
N SER A 532 20.36 26.58 -22.65
CA SER A 532 21.80 26.32 -22.53
C SER A 532 22.05 25.48 -21.27
N SER A 533 22.87 24.45 -21.37
CA SER A 533 23.28 23.67 -20.21
C SER A 533 24.12 24.56 -19.28
N PHE A 534 23.69 24.62 -18.02
CA PHE A 534 24.41 25.40 -17.02
C PHE A 534 25.51 24.58 -16.35
N SER A 535 25.28 23.32 -16.08
CA SER A 535 26.22 22.47 -15.35
C SER A 535 26.33 21.09 -15.99
N ASN A 536 27.59 20.66 -16.25
CA ASN A 536 27.89 19.31 -16.74
C ASN A 536 27.98 18.27 -15.62
N SER A 537 27.90 18.68 -14.33
CA SER A 537 27.88 17.76 -13.19
C SER A 537 26.48 17.23 -12.99
N LYS A 538 26.37 15.95 -12.66
CA LYS A 538 25.13 15.30 -12.33
C LYS A 538 24.68 15.73 -10.92
N HIS A 539 23.36 15.70 -10.69
CA HIS A 539 22.75 15.91 -9.38
C HIS A 539 22.83 17.35 -8.84
N ASN A 540 22.33 18.30 -9.63
CA ASN A 540 22.11 19.68 -9.23
C ASN A 540 20.60 19.96 -9.17
N TYR A 541 20.15 20.59 -8.09
CA TYR A 541 18.74 20.73 -7.72
C TYR A 541 18.42 22.17 -7.31
N ALA A 542 17.12 22.49 -7.33
CA ALA A 542 16.55 23.68 -6.73
C ALA A 542 17.31 24.97 -7.07
N PRO A 543 17.41 25.34 -8.36
CA PRO A 543 18.08 26.57 -8.75
C PRO A 543 17.30 27.80 -8.29
N PHE A 544 18.01 28.82 -7.79
CA PHE A 544 17.42 30.08 -7.38
C PHE A 544 18.32 31.27 -7.74
N TRP A 545 17.76 32.23 -8.48
CA TRP A 545 18.51 33.45 -8.85
C TRP A 545 18.71 34.36 -7.64
N GLY A 546 19.93 34.90 -7.53
CA GLY A 546 20.18 36.01 -6.60
C GLY A 546 19.53 37.29 -7.07
N SER A 547 19.33 38.21 -6.13
CA SER A 547 18.68 39.51 -6.36
C SER A 547 19.43 40.41 -7.37
N ASP A 548 20.73 40.18 -7.55
CA ASP A 548 21.64 40.96 -8.44
C ASP A 548 21.75 40.39 -9.86
N GLU A 549 21.02 39.31 -10.21
CA GLU A 549 21.05 38.57 -11.48
C GLU A 549 22.43 37.97 -11.86
N LYS A 550 23.40 38.13 -11.01
CA LYS A 550 24.80 37.69 -11.24
C LYS A 550 25.09 36.36 -10.61
N LYS A 551 24.27 35.95 -9.66
CA LYS A 551 24.47 34.73 -8.90
C LYS A 551 23.30 33.77 -9.08
N LEU A 552 23.62 32.50 -9.18
CA LEU A 552 22.68 31.42 -9.15
C LEU A 552 23.03 30.49 -7.98
N TYR A 553 22.12 30.35 -7.04
CA TYR A 553 22.24 29.41 -5.93
C TYR A 553 21.58 28.09 -6.30
N TYR A 554 22.12 26.97 -5.81
CA TYR A 554 21.54 25.65 -6.04
C TYR A 554 22.13 24.61 -5.10
N THR A 555 21.40 23.53 -4.89
CA THR A 555 21.82 22.41 -4.05
C THR A 555 22.45 21.33 -4.92
N SER A 556 23.50 20.65 -4.43
CA SER A 556 24.15 19.56 -5.15
C SER A 556 24.71 18.52 -4.17
N ASN A 557 24.61 17.24 -4.55
CA ASN A 557 25.27 16.14 -3.86
C ASN A 557 26.41 15.52 -4.71
N ARG A 558 27.05 16.35 -5.55
CA ARG A 558 28.11 15.92 -6.49
C ARG A 558 29.34 15.32 -5.84
N LYS A 559 29.64 15.67 -4.58
CA LYS A 559 30.79 15.16 -3.84
C LYS A 559 30.54 13.77 -3.30
N ASP A 560 29.39 13.57 -2.70
CA ASP A 560 28.92 12.32 -2.13
C ASP A 560 27.40 12.23 -2.30
N PRO A 561 26.85 11.14 -2.84
CA PRO A 561 25.40 10.97 -2.99
C PRO A 561 24.61 11.11 -1.69
N SER A 562 25.23 10.90 -0.55
CA SER A 562 24.61 11.02 0.79
C SER A 562 24.79 12.39 1.44
N GLU A 563 25.59 13.29 0.84
CA GLU A 563 25.91 14.61 1.38
C GLU A 563 25.54 15.72 0.41
N PHE A 564 24.67 16.61 0.84
CA PHE A 564 24.24 17.77 0.07
C PHE A 564 25.05 19.01 0.50
N GLY A 565 25.41 19.82 -0.50
CA GLY A 565 26.00 21.14 -0.30
C GLY A 565 25.20 22.21 -1.01
N LEU A 566 25.25 23.43 -0.50
CA LEU A 566 24.73 24.63 -1.15
C LEU A 566 25.85 25.27 -1.96
N TYR A 567 25.57 25.56 -3.22
CA TYR A 567 26.55 26.14 -4.17
C TYR A 567 26.02 27.47 -4.68
N VAL A 568 26.96 28.34 -5.04
CA VAL A 568 26.70 29.59 -5.75
C VAL A 568 27.59 29.66 -6.99
N TYR A 569 26.99 30.00 -8.13
CA TYR A 569 27.71 30.35 -9.34
C TYR A 569 27.64 31.86 -9.60
N ASP A 570 28.78 32.50 -9.73
CA ASP A 570 28.94 33.92 -10.08
C ASP A 570 29.19 34.05 -11.59
N PHE A 571 28.21 34.61 -12.30
CA PHE A 571 28.28 34.77 -13.76
C PHE A 571 29.33 35.81 -14.22
N ASP A 572 29.59 36.84 -13.40
CA ASP A 572 30.61 37.85 -13.72
C ASP A 572 32.02 37.28 -13.60
N ARG A 573 32.23 36.47 -12.58
CA ARG A 573 33.52 35.81 -12.33
C ARG A 573 33.65 34.48 -13.06
N GLN A 574 32.58 33.95 -13.62
CA GLN A 574 32.50 32.59 -14.18
C GLN A 574 33.02 31.52 -13.21
N LYS A 575 32.71 31.69 -11.94
CA LYS A 575 33.21 30.86 -10.84
C LYS A 575 32.09 30.26 -10.04
N GLU A 576 32.25 29.00 -9.72
CA GLU A 576 31.40 28.26 -8.81
C GLU A 576 32.11 28.13 -7.47
N GLU A 577 31.37 28.37 -6.39
CA GLU A 577 31.84 28.19 -5.02
C GLU A 577 30.81 27.43 -4.18
N GLU A 578 31.31 26.56 -3.32
CA GLU A 578 30.50 25.93 -2.30
C GLU A 578 30.38 26.87 -1.09
N ILE A 579 29.17 27.03 -0.58
CA ILE A 579 28.92 27.80 0.63
C ILE A 579 29.20 26.88 1.82
N ILE A 580 30.30 27.15 2.51
CA ILE A 580 30.76 26.41 3.68
C ILE A 580 30.35 27.17 4.93
N LEU A 581 29.63 26.52 5.83
CA LEU A 581 29.24 27.06 7.13
C LEU A 581 30.21 26.62 8.23
N GLU A 582 30.32 27.44 9.27
CA GLU A 582 31.12 27.11 10.45
C GLU A 582 30.30 26.23 11.41
N GLY A 583 30.86 25.07 11.76
CA GLY A 583 30.42 24.25 12.90
C GLY A 583 29.42 23.13 12.63
N GLU A 584 28.65 23.15 11.54
CA GLU A 584 27.64 22.09 11.26
C GLU A 584 27.53 21.77 9.77
N PRO A 585 27.21 20.53 9.40
CA PRO A 585 26.93 20.19 8.01
C PRO A 585 25.70 20.94 7.49
N MET A 586 25.75 21.36 6.23
CA MET A 586 24.69 22.12 5.57
C MET A 586 23.36 21.38 5.59
N GLY A 587 23.38 20.07 5.43
CA GLY A 587 22.18 19.26 5.19
C GLY A 587 21.62 19.46 3.78
N GLU A 588 20.48 18.83 3.50
CA GLU A 588 19.75 19.07 2.26
C GLU A 588 18.91 20.33 2.40
N LEU A 589 19.41 21.48 1.95
CA LEU A 589 18.71 22.76 1.96
C LEU A 589 18.33 23.18 0.54
N HIS A 590 17.07 23.56 0.36
CA HIS A 590 16.54 24.12 -0.88
C HIS A 590 16.33 25.62 -0.71
N VAL A 591 16.92 26.41 -1.59
CA VAL A 591 16.77 27.85 -1.57
C VAL A 591 15.34 28.22 -2.00
N SER A 592 14.70 29.08 -1.24
CA SER A 592 13.34 29.55 -1.54
C SER A 592 13.24 31.07 -1.68
N SER A 593 14.21 31.82 -1.12
CA SER A 593 14.30 33.28 -1.25
C SER A 593 15.71 33.78 -0.94
N VAL A 594 16.10 34.92 -1.49
CA VAL A 594 17.39 35.58 -1.25
C VAL A 594 17.12 37.08 -0.95
N SER A 595 17.79 37.61 0.08
CA SER A 595 17.68 39.05 0.43
C SER A 595 18.20 39.96 -0.68
N ARG A 596 17.78 41.22 -0.70
CA ARG A 596 18.18 42.19 -1.73
C ARG A 596 19.69 42.44 -1.75
N ASP A 597 20.32 42.45 -0.60
CA ASP A 597 21.78 42.59 -0.47
C ASP A 597 22.53 41.32 -0.79
N GLY A 598 21.81 40.20 -1.01
CA GLY A 598 22.38 38.89 -1.30
C GLY A 598 23.07 38.22 -0.13
N ASN A 599 22.94 38.76 1.10
CA ASN A 599 23.62 38.25 2.29
C ASN A 599 22.84 37.18 3.05
N MET A 600 21.51 37.21 2.97
CA MET A 600 20.65 36.21 3.60
C MET A 600 20.00 35.31 2.55
N ILE A 601 20.11 34.01 2.75
CA ILE A 601 19.48 32.99 1.91
C ILE A 601 18.47 32.24 2.76
N LEU A 602 17.21 32.33 2.40
CA LEU A 602 16.15 31.57 3.03
C LEU A 602 16.07 30.19 2.37
N CYS A 603 16.05 29.18 3.21
CA CYS A 603 16.05 27.78 2.79
C CYS A 603 14.99 27.00 3.56
N PHE A 604 14.58 25.88 3.00
CA PHE A 604 13.88 24.84 3.72
C PHE A 604 14.58 23.51 3.50
N GLY A 605 14.48 22.62 4.48
CA GLY A 605 15.16 21.32 4.36
C GLY A 605 15.02 20.49 5.62
N GLN A 606 15.58 19.29 5.57
CA GLN A 606 15.53 18.34 6.66
C GLN A 606 16.78 18.40 7.52
N GLN A 607 16.58 18.34 8.84
CA GLN A 607 17.64 17.94 9.74
C GLN A 607 17.88 16.42 9.62
N LYS A 608 19.14 16.02 9.83
CA LYS A 608 19.56 14.62 9.82
C LYS A 608 18.74 13.80 10.82
N GLY A 609 17.89 12.90 10.33
CA GLY A 609 17.12 11.98 11.16
C GLY A 609 15.66 12.37 11.48
N MET A 610 15.14 13.49 11.01
CA MET A 610 13.77 13.93 11.32
C MET A 610 12.91 14.08 10.07
N GLY A 611 12.60 13.21 9.27
CA GLY A 611 11.69 13.17 8.10
C GLY A 611 10.91 14.42 7.64
N MET A 612 10.91 15.49 8.42
CA MET A 612 10.18 16.73 8.24
C MET A 612 11.08 17.88 7.77
N SER A 613 10.50 18.87 7.09
CA SER A 613 11.19 20.05 6.59
C SER A 613 10.95 21.21 7.53
N ASP A 614 12.03 21.88 7.95
CA ASP A 614 12.00 23.13 8.68
C ASP A 614 12.49 24.31 7.82
N LEU A 615 12.22 25.54 8.25
CA LEU A 615 12.73 26.75 7.65
C LEU A 615 14.05 27.17 8.30
N TYR A 616 14.98 27.59 7.47
CA TYR A 616 16.28 28.08 7.88
C TYR A 616 16.62 29.35 7.09
N TYR A 617 17.47 30.21 7.66
CA TYR A 617 18.19 31.17 6.86
C TYR A 617 19.69 31.01 7.07
N VAL A 618 20.45 31.26 5.98
CA VAL A 618 21.90 31.27 5.98
C VAL A 618 22.36 32.72 5.88
N ASN A 619 23.13 33.17 6.85
CA ASN A 619 23.82 34.47 6.80
C ASN A 619 25.22 34.23 6.22
N LEU A 620 25.46 34.74 5.00
CA LEU A 620 26.73 34.50 4.26
C LEU A 620 27.91 35.22 4.88
N SER A 621 27.73 36.43 5.43
CA SER A 621 28.80 37.19 6.07
C SER A 621 29.27 36.54 7.37
N GLU A 622 28.33 35.96 8.12
CA GLU A 622 28.61 35.27 9.38
C GLU A 622 28.98 33.79 9.16
N ARG A 623 28.71 33.25 7.97
CA ARG A 623 28.85 31.81 7.64
C ARG A 623 28.08 30.92 8.59
N LYS A 624 26.89 31.33 8.97
CA LYS A 624 26.04 30.61 9.92
C LYS A 624 24.67 30.32 9.36
N LYS A 625 24.13 29.18 9.78
CA LYS A 625 22.76 28.76 9.55
C LYS A 625 21.93 28.97 10.82
N TYR A 626 20.77 29.55 10.66
CA TYR A 626 19.82 29.79 11.73
C TYR A 626 18.52 29.06 11.43
N GLN A 627 18.01 28.31 12.40
CA GLN A 627 16.73 27.65 12.29
C GLN A 627 15.62 28.63 12.67
N LEU A 628 14.59 28.72 11.83
CA LEU A 628 13.44 29.62 12.05
C LEU A 628 12.25 28.88 12.64
N THR A 629 12.06 27.61 12.29
CA THR A 629 10.98 26.77 12.80
C THR A 629 11.57 25.49 13.38
N GLU A 630 11.00 25.03 14.49
CA GLU A 630 11.41 23.80 15.18
C GLU A 630 10.16 23.10 15.70
N ASN A 631 9.54 22.29 14.87
CA ASN A 631 8.40 21.51 15.29
C ASN A 631 8.39 20.15 14.57
N ARG A 632 7.40 19.31 14.85
CA ARG A 632 7.29 17.98 14.23
C ARG A 632 6.49 17.98 12.93
N LEU A 633 6.23 19.17 12.37
CA LEU A 633 5.38 19.39 11.21
C LEU A 633 6.23 19.86 10.03
N GLN A 634 5.67 19.84 8.83
CA GLN A 634 6.39 20.32 7.64
C GLN A 634 6.21 21.82 7.46
N GLU A 635 7.33 22.53 7.37
CA GLU A 635 7.39 23.92 6.90
C GLU A 635 8.30 24.04 5.69
N TRP A 636 7.84 24.75 4.65
CA TRP A 636 8.58 24.91 3.42
C TRP A 636 8.16 26.13 2.59
N GLY A 637 8.93 26.42 1.52
CA GLY A 637 8.55 27.42 0.53
C GLY A 637 8.50 28.84 1.08
N GLY A 638 9.27 29.16 2.12
CA GLY A 638 9.30 30.50 2.72
C GLY A 638 9.81 31.55 1.74
N VAL A 639 9.19 32.76 1.73
CA VAL A 639 9.56 33.89 0.87
C VAL A 639 9.54 35.21 1.66
N PHE A 640 10.60 36.03 1.46
CA PHE A 640 10.71 37.34 2.07
C PHE A 640 9.73 38.35 1.47
N SER A 641 9.15 39.20 2.32
CA SER A 641 8.52 40.44 1.88
C SER A 641 9.52 41.39 1.22
N ALA A 642 9.03 42.38 0.46
CA ALA A 642 9.87 43.32 -0.23
C ALA A 642 10.77 44.17 0.73
N ASP A 643 10.35 44.38 1.98
CA ASP A 643 11.10 45.09 3.03
C ASP A 643 11.91 44.13 3.93
N GLU A 644 11.87 42.81 3.65
CA GLU A 644 12.56 41.72 4.36
C GLU A 644 12.23 41.61 5.86
N LYS A 645 11.12 42.23 6.30
CA LYS A 645 10.67 42.17 7.70
C LYS A 645 9.64 41.07 7.95
N TRP A 646 9.09 40.51 6.90
CA TRP A 646 8.06 39.49 6.97
C TRP A 646 8.43 38.28 6.12
N LEU A 647 7.91 37.14 6.55
CA LEU A 647 8.07 35.87 5.91
C LEU A 647 6.70 35.26 5.66
N ALA A 648 6.38 34.93 4.40
CA ALA A 648 5.24 34.07 4.09
C ALA A 648 5.75 32.66 3.83
N TYR A 649 5.09 31.64 4.39
CA TYR A 649 5.54 30.25 4.26
C TYR A 649 4.38 29.25 4.39
N THR A 650 4.63 28.02 3.95
CA THR A 650 3.71 26.91 4.02
C THR A 650 3.96 26.09 5.29
N SER A 651 2.91 25.75 6.04
CA SER A 651 3.00 24.88 7.24
C SER A 651 1.76 23.99 7.40
N GLU A 652 1.95 22.80 7.99
CA GLU A 652 0.88 21.86 8.38
C GLU A 652 0.31 22.13 9.79
N LYS A 653 0.69 23.19 10.44
CA LYS A 653 0.51 23.41 11.89
C LYS A 653 -0.92 23.30 12.42
N ASP A 654 -1.90 23.87 11.73
CA ASP A 654 -3.29 23.91 12.23
C ASP A 654 -4.18 22.79 11.67
N MET A 655 -3.73 22.14 10.65
CA MET A 655 -4.48 21.08 9.97
C MET A 655 -3.49 19.97 9.58
N GLU A 656 -3.17 19.10 10.54
CA GLU A 656 -2.34 17.94 10.27
C GLU A 656 -2.72 17.27 8.92
N GLY A 657 -1.74 17.22 8.02
CA GLY A 657 -1.91 16.70 6.67
C GLY A 657 -2.62 17.63 5.69
N SER A 658 -2.77 18.90 6.02
CA SER A 658 -3.22 19.92 5.10
C SER A 658 -2.36 21.16 5.28
N PHE A 659 -1.81 21.68 4.20
CA PHE A 659 -1.00 22.89 4.24
C PHE A 659 -1.85 24.15 4.33
N ALA A 660 -1.33 25.14 5.04
CA ALA A 660 -1.84 26.49 5.07
C ALA A 660 -0.70 27.49 4.94
N ILE A 661 -1.01 28.72 4.52
CA ILE A 661 -0.05 29.81 4.41
C ILE A 661 -0.07 30.64 5.67
N TYR A 662 1.11 30.85 6.22
CA TYR A 662 1.36 31.69 7.40
C TYR A 662 2.22 32.89 7.03
N LEU A 663 1.95 33.97 7.68
CA LEU A 663 2.75 35.19 7.70
C LEU A 663 3.38 35.34 9.09
N ASN A 664 4.68 35.62 9.16
CA ASN A 664 5.36 35.82 10.42
C ASN A 664 6.41 36.93 10.31
N ARG A 665 6.76 37.53 11.44
CA ARG A 665 7.80 38.55 11.49
C ARG A 665 9.18 37.90 11.37
N PHE A 666 10.04 38.45 10.52
CA PHE A 666 11.39 37.95 10.32
C PHE A 666 12.42 38.91 10.96
N PRO A 667 13.47 38.41 11.65
CA PRO A 667 13.76 36.97 11.90
C PRO A 667 13.15 36.43 13.21
N GLU A 668 12.44 37.23 13.99
CA GLU A 668 12.01 36.92 15.36
C GLU A 668 10.95 35.79 15.43
N MET A 669 10.22 35.54 14.37
CA MET A 669 9.15 34.54 14.28
C MET A 669 8.13 34.57 15.41
N ASN A 670 7.75 35.79 15.87
CA ASN A 670 6.93 36.01 17.06
C ASN A 670 5.55 36.63 16.80
N GLN A 671 5.17 36.83 15.52
CA GLN A 671 3.87 37.39 15.09
C GLN A 671 3.26 36.54 13.99
N GLU A 672 3.05 35.25 14.30
CA GLU A 672 2.53 34.32 13.35
C GLU A 672 1.02 34.49 13.14
N THR A 673 0.61 34.58 11.89
CA THR A 673 -0.80 34.70 11.52
C THR A 673 -1.06 33.84 10.25
N ARG A 674 -2.10 33.03 10.31
CA ARG A 674 -2.57 32.30 9.13
C ARG A 674 -3.28 33.24 8.17
N ILE A 675 -2.89 33.22 6.88
CA ILE A 675 -3.44 34.10 5.85
C ILE A 675 -4.23 33.34 4.77
N SER A 676 -4.23 32.01 4.77
CA SER A 676 -4.99 31.20 3.83
C SER A 676 -6.30 30.69 4.43
N ALA A 677 -7.33 30.54 3.62
CA ALA A 677 -8.59 29.88 3.95
C ALA A 677 -8.72 28.55 3.18
N GLY A 678 -9.10 27.48 3.88
CA GLY A 678 -9.37 26.19 3.25
C GLY A 678 -8.15 25.43 2.71
N GLY A 679 -6.93 25.76 3.16
CA GLY A 679 -5.66 25.20 2.70
C GLY A 679 -4.83 26.18 1.89
N GLY A 680 -3.60 25.77 1.53
CA GLY A 680 -2.69 26.57 0.69
C GLY A 680 -1.25 26.13 0.77
N GLU A 681 -0.54 26.21 -0.36
CA GLU A 681 0.88 25.87 -0.47
C GLU A 681 1.58 26.82 -1.46
N GLU A 682 2.93 26.88 -1.41
CA GLU A 682 3.77 27.62 -2.34
C GLU A 682 3.49 29.13 -2.40
N PRO A 683 3.59 29.88 -1.29
CA PRO A 683 3.34 31.31 -1.31
C PRO A 683 4.38 32.07 -2.16
N LYS A 684 3.92 33.11 -2.85
CA LYS A 684 4.76 34.08 -3.56
C LYS A 684 4.22 35.49 -3.36
N TRP A 685 5.08 36.46 -3.15
CA TRP A 685 4.71 37.86 -3.10
C TRP A 685 4.33 38.38 -4.51
N LEU A 686 3.31 39.20 -4.56
CA LEU A 686 3.03 39.98 -5.76
C LEU A 686 4.17 40.98 -6.03
N PRO A 687 4.53 41.29 -7.28
CA PRO A 687 5.68 42.15 -7.61
C PRO A 687 5.59 43.57 -7.02
N ASP A 688 4.40 44.09 -6.85
CA ASP A 688 4.11 45.39 -6.27
C ASP A 688 4.13 45.39 -4.71
N GLY A 689 4.28 44.21 -4.09
CA GLY A 689 4.27 44.05 -2.65
C GLY A 689 2.90 44.14 -1.99
N SER A 690 1.81 44.26 -2.75
CA SER A 690 0.44 44.45 -2.26
C SER A 690 -0.15 43.21 -1.56
N GLY A 691 0.49 42.06 -1.70
CA GLY A 691 -0.02 40.83 -1.11
C GLY A 691 0.75 39.60 -1.51
N VAL A 692 0.19 38.45 -1.15
CA VAL A 692 0.71 37.11 -1.42
C VAL A 692 -0.33 36.34 -2.23
N TYR A 693 0.13 35.60 -3.24
CA TYR A 693 -0.69 34.57 -3.87
C TYR A 693 -0.13 33.18 -3.58
N TYR A 694 -0.99 32.17 -3.61
CA TYR A 694 -0.65 30.81 -3.25
C TYR A 694 -1.55 29.80 -3.97
N ARG A 695 -1.11 28.56 -4.05
CA ARG A 695 -1.85 27.46 -4.64
C ARG A 695 -2.73 26.78 -3.61
N ASN A 696 -3.97 26.39 -4.01
CA ASN A 696 -4.88 25.56 -3.24
C ASN A 696 -5.55 24.54 -4.22
N GLY A 697 -4.87 23.42 -4.49
CA GLY A 697 -5.27 22.45 -5.51
C GLY A 697 -5.19 23.02 -6.92
N SER A 698 -6.33 23.06 -7.65
CA SER A 698 -6.44 23.70 -8.97
C SER A 698 -6.71 25.21 -8.89
N LYS A 699 -6.99 25.74 -7.70
CA LYS A 699 -7.27 27.15 -7.46
C LYS A 699 -6.02 27.87 -6.98
N TRP A 700 -5.84 29.07 -7.49
CA TRP A 700 -4.80 30.00 -7.09
C TRP A 700 -5.48 31.16 -6.40
N MET A 701 -5.11 31.38 -5.14
CA MET A 701 -5.72 32.36 -4.27
C MET A 701 -4.76 33.53 -4.05
N LYS A 702 -5.27 34.72 -3.84
CA LYS A 702 -4.47 35.88 -3.42
C LYS A 702 -5.05 36.51 -2.18
N VAL A 703 -4.18 37.10 -1.36
CA VAL A 703 -4.50 37.84 -0.14
C VAL A 703 -3.81 39.19 -0.18
N SER A 704 -4.57 40.27 -0.04
CA SER A 704 -4.00 41.61 0.09
C SER A 704 -3.41 41.81 1.50
N LEU A 705 -2.23 42.43 1.56
CA LEU A 705 -1.51 42.66 2.82
C LEU A 705 -1.04 44.12 2.89
N LYS A 706 -1.31 44.76 4.01
CA LYS A 706 -0.67 46.06 4.39
C LYS A 706 0.12 45.81 5.64
N LEU A 707 1.43 45.98 5.55
CA LEU A 707 2.38 45.59 6.61
C LEU A 707 3.00 46.78 7.36
N GLU A 708 2.55 48.00 7.06
CA GLU A 708 2.95 49.19 7.79
C GLU A 708 2.16 49.29 9.11
N GLY A 709 2.84 49.14 10.24
CA GLY A 709 2.21 49.11 11.59
C GLY A 709 1.75 47.72 12.00
N GLU A 710 0.51 47.60 12.48
CA GLU A 710 -0.12 46.31 12.69
C GLU A 710 -0.58 45.75 11.31
N PRO A 711 -0.31 44.47 10.99
CA PRO A 711 -0.67 43.91 9.70
C PRO A 711 -2.17 43.91 9.46
N GLU A 712 -2.62 44.57 8.39
CA GLU A 712 -3.98 44.40 7.88
C GLU A 712 -3.99 43.28 6.82
N ILE A 713 -4.72 42.23 7.08
CA ILE A 713 -4.83 41.04 6.22
C ILE A 713 -6.22 41.00 5.59
N GLY A 714 -6.27 41.01 4.26
CA GLY A 714 -7.52 40.89 3.52
C GLY A 714 -8.06 39.46 3.48
N GLU A 715 -9.29 39.30 3.05
CA GLU A 715 -9.87 37.97 2.80
C GLU A 715 -9.25 37.33 1.55
N PRO A 716 -8.95 36.02 1.57
CA PRO A 716 -8.47 35.31 0.40
C PRO A 716 -9.50 35.30 -0.74
N GLU A 717 -9.10 35.72 -1.92
CA GLU A 717 -9.94 35.73 -3.12
C GLU A 717 -9.34 34.86 -4.23
N LEU A 718 -10.19 34.35 -5.13
CA LEU A 718 -9.72 33.58 -6.28
C LEU A 718 -8.93 34.48 -7.24
N PHE A 719 -7.67 34.11 -7.52
CA PHE A 719 -6.82 34.82 -8.45
C PHE A 719 -6.97 34.27 -9.86
N PHE A 720 -6.84 32.94 -10.01
CA PHE A 720 -7.16 32.18 -11.22
C PHE A 720 -7.37 30.72 -10.89
N GLU A 721 -7.84 29.93 -11.87
CA GLU A 721 -8.03 28.49 -11.73
C GLU A 721 -7.47 27.78 -12.98
N GLY A 722 -6.82 26.63 -12.79
CA GLY A 722 -6.31 25.85 -13.89
C GLY A 722 -5.62 24.56 -13.42
N ASP A 723 -5.58 23.57 -14.32
CA ASP A 723 -4.90 22.28 -14.10
C ASP A 723 -3.42 22.39 -14.47
N TYR A 724 -2.61 22.81 -13.51
CA TYR A 724 -1.16 22.92 -13.62
C TYR A 724 -0.48 21.91 -12.72
N VAL A 725 0.64 21.37 -13.20
CA VAL A 725 1.36 20.29 -12.50
C VAL A 725 2.13 20.85 -11.32
N ASN A 726 1.94 20.22 -10.16
CA ASN A 726 2.77 20.43 -8.99
C ASN A 726 4.02 19.53 -9.09
N VAL A 727 5.18 20.08 -8.83
CA VAL A 727 6.44 19.35 -8.69
C VAL A 727 6.92 19.42 -7.24
N TRP A 728 7.90 18.63 -6.89
CA TRP A 728 8.45 18.71 -5.53
C TRP A 728 9.22 20.01 -5.34
N GLY A 729 8.72 20.88 -4.42
CA GLY A 729 9.17 22.25 -4.22
C GLY A 729 8.38 23.25 -5.09
N PRO A 730 8.79 24.52 -5.21
CA PRO A 730 8.05 25.55 -5.94
C PRO A 730 7.78 25.17 -7.40
N SER A 731 6.50 25.07 -7.76
CA SER A 731 6.01 24.66 -9.08
C SER A 731 5.58 25.83 -9.96
N HIS A 732 5.72 27.05 -9.44
CA HIS A 732 5.40 28.29 -10.11
C HIS A 732 6.33 29.43 -9.68
N ASP A 733 6.41 30.46 -10.51
CA ASP A 733 7.10 31.70 -10.21
C ASP A 733 6.44 32.88 -10.95
N ILE A 734 6.68 34.11 -10.48
CA ILE A 734 6.03 35.31 -11.04
C ILE A 734 7.08 36.24 -11.68
N PHE A 735 6.76 36.69 -12.87
CA PHE A 735 7.55 37.71 -13.57
C PHE A 735 7.36 39.10 -12.97
N PRO A 736 8.34 40.03 -13.14
CA PRO A 736 8.18 41.40 -12.71
C PRO A 736 6.96 42.12 -13.28
N ASP A 737 6.44 41.69 -14.42
CA ASP A 737 5.25 42.22 -15.10
C ASP A 737 3.94 41.58 -14.61
N GLY A 738 3.98 40.69 -13.63
CA GLY A 738 2.81 40.05 -13.05
C GLY A 738 2.37 38.76 -13.73
N ARG A 739 2.95 38.39 -14.87
CA ARG A 739 2.68 37.09 -15.49
C ARG A 739 3.28 35.93 -14.68
N ILE A 740 2.63 34.79 -14.71
CA ILE A 740 3.00 33.64 -13.89
C ILE A 740 3.52 32.50 -14.76
N LEU A 741 4.67 31.96 -14.41
CA LEU A 741 5.21 30.76 -15.02
C LEU A 741 4.69 29.53 -14.28
N LEU A 742 4.18 28.58 -15.02
CA LEU A 742 3.55 27.37 -14.52
C LEU A 742 4.01 26.15 -15.34
N LEU A 743 3.91 24.97 -14.77
CA LEU A 743 4.13 23.72 -15.49
C LEU A 743 2.80 23.14 -15.97
N LYS A 744 2.69 22.94 -17.28
CA LYS A 744 1.50 22.34 -17.87
C LYS A 744 1.83 20.94 -18.39
N GLY A 745 1.12 19.95 -17.87
CA GLY A 745 1.15 18.58 -18.37
C GLY A 745 0.24 18.37 -19.57
N GLU A 746 0.24 17.17 -20.11
CA GLU A 746 -0.86 16.74 -20.98
C GLU A 746 -2.16 16.71 -20.21
N GLU A 747 -3.23 17.03 -20.90
CA GLU A 747 -4.57 16.82 -20.34
C GLU A 747 -4.71 15.34 -19.93
N TRP A 748 -5.23 15.13 -18.73
CA TRP A 748 -5.47 13.78 -18.27
C TRP A 748 -6.52 13.11 -19.15
N VAL A 749 -6.07 12.13 -19.90
CA VAL A 749 -6.98 11.23 -20.62
C VAL A 749 -7.07 9.94 -19.79
N PRO A 750 -8.24 9.64 -19.22
CA PRO A 750 -8.41 8.40 -18.49
C PRO A 750 -8.07 7.20 -19.40
N PRO A 751 -7.33 6.20 -18.90
CA PRO A 751 -7.13 4.98 -19.66
C PRO A 751 -8.49 4.30 -19.90
N THR A 752 -8.70 3.79 -21.10
CA THR A 752 -9.91 3.07 -21.50
C THR A 752 -9.79 1.56 -21.26
N GLU A 753 -8.60 1.09 -20.95
CA GLU A 753 -8.27 -0.33 -20.76
C GLU A 753 -7.30 -0.53 -19.62
N ILE A 754 -7.39 -1.70 -18.97
CA ILE A 754 -6.41 -2.24 -18.02
C ILE A 754 -5.80 -3.47 -18.66
N ASP A 755 -4.48 -3.52 -18.73
CA ASP A 755 -3.74 -4.66 -19.22
C ASP A 755 -3.64 -5.75 -18.15
N VAL A 756 -3.89 -7.01 -18.54
CA VAL A 756 -3.81 -8.17 -17.64
C VAL A 756 -2.97 -9.25 -18.29
N ILE A 757 -1.95 -9.71 -17.59
CA ILE A 757 -1.12 -10.83 -18.03
C ILE A 757 -1.33 -12.01 -17.08
N ILE A 758 -1.88 -13.10 -17.61
CA ILE A 758 -1.99 -14.38 -16.90
C ILE A 758 -0.68 -15.15 -17.09
N ASN A 759 -0.21 -15.82 -16.06
CA ASN A 759 1.12 -16.47 -16.00
C ASN A 759 2.24 -15.46 -16.27
N ALA A 760 2.17 -14.31 -15.61
CA ALA A 760 3.10 -13.19 -15.80
C ALA A 760 4.55 -13.57 -15.45
N LEU A 761 4.74 -14.43 -14.46
CA LEU A 761 6.03 -14.89 -13.96
C LEU A 761 6.28 -16.33 -14.44
N ASP A 762 7.52 -16.64 -14.80
CA ASP A 762 7.93 -18.00 -15.18
C ASP A 762 8.24 -18.89 -13.94
N VAL A 763 7.66 -18.55 -12.79
CA VAL A 763 7.82 -19.30 -11.54
C VAL A 763 6.45 -19.69 -10.99
N ALA A 764 6.39 -20.82 -10.33
CA ALA A 764 5.20 -21.20 -9.55
C ALA A 764 5.07 -20.28 -8.32
N PRO A 765 3.85 -19.90 -7.95
CA PRO A 765 3.59 -19.07 -6.77
C PRO A 765 4.02 -19.74 -5.47
#